data_85c07b8f3a49021c5b5bb569652c9ca2
#
_entry.id   85c07b8f3a49021c5b5bb569652c9ca2
#
_cell.length_a   1.000
_cell.length_b   1.000
_cell.length_c   1.000
_cell.angle_alpha   90.00
_cell.angle_beta   90.00
_cell.angle_gamma   90.00
#
_symmetry.space_group_name_H-M   'P 1'
#
loop_
_entity.id
_entity.type
_entity.pdbx_description
1 polymer ?
#
loop_
_entity_poly.entity_id
_entity_poly.type
_entity_poly.pdbx_seq_one_letter_code
_entity_poly.pdbx_strand_id
1 'polypeptide(L)'
;MSGCDSSSVDWRSTWRREWCWWGLYLAIALFASWPLALQPGSAISLGFEAESTVPLLNVWTMWWNSDRLAAGFAGYWNAPIFHPTEGTFAFSEAQPLMVVVAPIIWLTGNKIFAYNVYFWLILSLNGYSSRRLLLRVGHHPFLAFCGGLICQMLPFVWWQSGVVQLTTLFGIVWTIHALMLVFEHSASTESTAETNRRTAMWPLCNGLKLGGAFCVTYLLCNYWGMFLTLLLVPSSLWLWNASLLRWRFWLSIGVAALVSVSILGPLVYVQKSLAGKHQWSRDQSWIRDLSAHQRDYLDAPRTTTFRATLPTSGDVRKATPQTAPPSTEPPADQVVVDTNDVRQSDWTYFPKWDFPEEARRDIWPLGSGNIRLLLVPIGLLSAFLGRRIRWGLFAVTFGLIAFGLSLGPTVWFVSWMPVVGGTSPYEMLQQYVPGFALIRSPFRFAMFVQLAVAWLSVEFLDLLNPLRWRRSPADPEVPEHKVTPTEIDISETAPPPIHPALLLPPEPWIHPEIMRWIQWGPLVVVSLLVTIEVWPPRQSIYSIPSTAGVPAWVHWLRENSAPDDAVVCLPFPTGYNVRDYEETTVWMYWGTLHRRPLINGYSGFFPKPFVDLKEKLTQFYRPEGTTAAEPQLKMYPWDSPALKDLNQFPLKYLVVKRSFATRDDVWQHPLTKFRWAWVTSDETSQLDIYELIPVDPES
;
A
#
# COMPACT_ATOMS: atom_id res chain seq x y z
N MET A 1 27.45 47.32 -22.20
CA MET A 1 26.17 46.90 -22.82
C MET A 1 26.46 45.69 -23.70
N SER A 2 26.23 44.52 -23.18
CA SER A 2 26.10 43.27 -23.92
C SER A 2 25.52 42.25 -22.98
N GLY A 3 24.29 41.94 -23.13
CA GLY A 3 23.48 40.77 -23.10
C GLY A 3 23.78 39.74 -22.02
N CYS A 4 23.13 39.85 -20.86
CA CYS A 4 22.77 38.68 -20.06
C CYS A 4 21.77 37.88 -20.88
N ASP A 5 22.24 36.84 -21.57
CA ASP A 5 21.42 35.77 -22.08
C ASP A 5 20.81 35.06 -20.89
N SER A 6 19.62 35.49 -20.48
CA SER A 6 18.69 34.69 -19.71
C SER A 6 18.26 33.53 -20.61
N SER A 7 19.02 32.43 -20.59
CA SER A 7 18.55 31.16 -21.12
C SER A 7 17.21 30.88 -20.46
N SER A 8 16.14 31.29 -21.13
CA SER A 8 14.78 30.88 -20.82
C SER A 8 14.78 29.36 -20.86
N VAL A 9 14.87 28.74 -19.68
CA VAL A 9 14.67 27.29 -19.57
C VAL A 9 13.33 27.04 -20.23
N ASP A 10 13.34 26.40 -21.39
CA ASP A 10 12.12 26.10 -22.13
C ASP A 10 11.30 25.12 -21.24
N TRP A 11 10.39 25.70 -20.46
CA TRP A 11 9.54 24.97 -19.56
C TRP A 11 8.75 23.89 -20.29
N ARG A 12 8.42 24.08 -21.57
CA ARG A 12 7.69 23.12 -22.41
C ARG A 12 8.52 21.86 -22.69
N SER A 13 9.80 21.99 -22.98
CA SER A 13 10.70 20.84 -23.20
C SER A 13 10.94 20.08 -21.90
N THR A 14 11.06 20.80 -20.78
CA THR A 14 11.20 20.19 -19.47
C THR A 14 9.94 19.41 -19.07
N TRP A 15 8.76 19.98 -19.26
CA TRP A 15 7.48 19.30 -19.01
C TRP A 15 7.30 18.05 -19.88
N ARG A 16 7.55 18.16 -21.20
CA ARG A 16 7.46 17.01 -22.11
C ARG A 16 8.38 15.87 -21.66
N ARG A 17 9.60 16.16 -21.28
CA ARG A 17 10.56 15.16 -20.78
C ARG A 17 10.08 14.48 -19.49
N GLU A 18 9.49 15.22 -18.55
CA GLU A 18 8.98 14.65 -17.30
C GLU A 18 7.75 13.76 -17.55
N TRP A 19 6.86 14.14 -18.48
CA TRP A 19 5.74 13.30 -18.88
C TRP A 19 6.19 11.98 -19.54
N CYS A 20 7.25 11.99 -20.35
CA CYS A 20 7.84 10.77 -20.91
C CYS A 20 8.34 9.82 -19.82
N TRP A 21 9.02 10.35 -18.81
CA TRP A 21 9.46 9.54 -17.68
C TRP A 21 8.29 8.93 -16.90
N TRP A 22 7.28 9.72 -16.61
CA TRP A 22 6.08 9.19 -15.94
C TRP A 22 5.37 8.15 -16.81
N GLY A 23 5.20 8.39 -18.10
CA GLY A 23 4.61 7.45 -19.05
C GLY A 23 5.36 6.12 -19.12
N LEU A 24 6.71 6.16 -19.03
CA LEU A 24 7.53 4.95 -18.98
C LEU A 24 7.23 4.12 -17.71
N TYR A 25 7.14 4.74 -16.53
CA TYR A 25 6.76 4.04 -15.30
C TYR A 25 5.33 3.48 -15.37
N LEU A 26 4.42 4.19 -16.03
CA LEU A 26 3.05 3.69 -16.26
C LEU A 26 3.06 2.46 -17.18
N ALA A 27 3.80 2.49 -18.26
CA ALA A 27 3.93 1.34 -19.16
C ALA A 27 4.52 0.12 -18.45
N ILE A 28 5.53 0.34 -17.60
CA ILE A 28 6.13 -0.71 -16.77
C ILE A 28 5.11 -1.25 -15.74
N ALA A 29 4.31 -0.39 -15.12
CA ALA A 29 3.26 -0.80 -14.19
C ALA A 29 2.22 -1.69 -14.86
N LEU A 30 1.76 -1.32 -16.06
CA LEU A 30 0.84 -2.11 -16.87
C LEU A 30 1.42 -3.47 -17.23
N PHE A 31 2.68 -3.50 -17.69
CA PHE A 31 3.36 -4.74 -18.05
C PHE A 31 3.56 -5.67 -16.84
N ALA A 32 4.02 -5.12 -15.70
CA ALA A 32 4.28 -5.88 -14.48
C ALA A 32 2.98 -6.40 -13.81
N SER A 33 1.84 -5.78 -14.08
CA SER A 33 0.55 -6.21 -13.53
C SER A 33 -0.14 -7.32 -14.34
N TRP A 34 0.56 -7.94 -15.30
CA TRP A 34 0.04 -9.06 -16.07
C TRP A 34 -0.50 -10.19 -15.17
N PRO A 35 -1.72 -10.79 -15.41
CA PRO A 35 -2.62 -10.57 -16.56
C PRO A 35 -3.70 -9.49 -16.33
N LEU A 36 -3.67 -8.74 -15.23
CA LEU A 36 -4.69 -7.74 -14.87
C LEU A 36 -4.90 -6.71 -16.01
N ALA A 37 -3.82 -6.30 -16.67
CA ALA A 37 -3.88 -5.32 -17.75
C ALA A 37 -4.72 -5.81 -18.98
N LEU A 38 -4.96 -7.13 -19.11
CA LEU A 38 -5.83 -7.68 -20.16
C LEU A 38 -7.31 -7.68 -19.78
N GLN A 39 -7.61 -7.56 -18.49
CA GLN A 39 -8.97 -7.61 -17.96
C GLN A 39 -9.29 -6.38 -17.10
N PRO A 40 -9.03 -5.16 -17.61
CA PRO A 40 -9.03 -3.95 -16.80
C PRO A 40 -10.39 -3.59 -16.20
N GLY A 41 -11.48 -4.04 -16.83
CA GLY A 41 -12.85 -3.75 -16.39
C GLY A 41 -13.58 -4.90 -15.71
N SER A 42 -12.95 -6.07 -15.57
CA SER A 42 -13.63 -7.28 -15.09
C SER A 42 -12.87 -8.06 -14.02
N ALA A 43 -11.62 -7.70 -13.72
CA ALA A 43 -10.82 -8.37 -12.70
C ALA A 43 -10.09 -7.36 -11.81
N ILE A 44 -9.75 -7.79 -10.58
CA ILE A 44 -8.94 -7.03 -9.62
C ILE A 44 -7.80 -7.90 -9.11
N SER A 45 -6.68 -7.26 -8.70
CA SER A 45 -5.56 -7.98 -8.10
C SER A 45 -5.91 -8.48 -6.70
N LEU A 46 -5.53 -9.73 -6.40
CA LEU A 46 -5.61 -10.31 -5.06
C LEU A 46 -4.33 -10.10 -4.25
N GLY A 47 -3.17 -9.93 -4.91
CA GLY A 47 -1.90 -9.93 -4.21
C GLY A 47 -1.67 -11.24 -3.47
N PHE A 48 -1.45 -11.16 -2.15
CA PHE A 48 -1.34 -12.33 -1.29
C PHE A 48 -2.67 -12.79 -0.68
N GLU A 49 -3.73 -11.99 -0.83
CA GLU A 49 -5.03 -12.34 -0.28
C GLU A 49 -5.53 -13.63 -0.93
N ALA A 50 -5.95 -14.57 -0.09
CA ALA A 50 -6.51 -15.82 -0.58
C ALA A 50 -7.90 -15.61 -1.21
N GLU A 51 -8.63 -14.61 -0.70
CA GLU A 51 -10.02 -14.33 -1.00
C GLU A 51 -10.21 -12.88 -1.47
N SER A 52 -11.34 -12.60 -2.10
CA SER A 52 -11.66 -11.26 -2.63
C SER A 52 -12.15 -10.24 -1.59
N THR A 53 -12.25 -10.62 -0.32
CA THR A 53 -12.84 -9.82 0.76
C THR A 53 -12.27 -8.42 0.85
N VAL A 54 -10.95 -8.28 1.01
CA VAL A 54 -10.31 -6.96 1.17
C VAL A 54 -10.26 -6.18 -0.15
N PRO A 55 -9.92 -6.80 -1.30
CA PRO A 55 -9.99 -6.12 -2.58
C PRO A 55 -11.39 -5.56 -2.89
N LEU A 56 -12.46 -6.32 -2.66
CA LEU A 56 -13.85 -5.86 -2.87
C LEU A 56 -14.24 -4.74 -1.91
N LEU A 57 -13.82 -4.80 -0.64
CA LEU A 57 -13.99 -3.70 0.30
C LEU A 57 -13.36 -2.41 -0.23
N ASN A 58 -12.16 -2.48 -0.82
CA ASN A 58 -11.51 -1.30 -1.39
C ASN A 58 -12.24 -0.75 -2.62
N VAL A 59 -12.78 -1.62 -3.49
CA VAL A 59 -13.65 -1.20 -4.61
C VAL A 59 -14.91 -0.52 -4.09
N TRP A 60 -15.52 -1.07 -3.05
CA TRP A 60 -16.69 -0.50 -2.41
C TRP A 60 -16.37 0.86 -1.75
N THR A 61 -15.24 0.98 -1.06
CA THR A 61 -14.76 2.23 -0.45
C THR A 61 -14.54 3.32 -1.51
N MET A 62 -13.93 2.96 -2.65
CA MET A 62 -13.75 3.87 -3.78
C MET A 62 -15.10 4.34 -4.35
N TRP A 63 -16.05 3.42 -4.52
CA TRP A 63 -17.39 3.77 -4.98
C TRP A 63 -18.07 4.73 -4.01
N TRP A 64 -18.04 4.45 -2.70
CA TRP A 64 -18.66 5.31 -1.70
C TRP A 64 -18.06 6.71 -1.69
N ASN A 65 -16.75 6.85 -1.74
CA ASN A 65 -16.07 8.14 -1.88
C ASN A 65 -16.57 8.90 -3.12
N SER A 66 -16.69 8.22 -4.26
CA SER A 66 -17.14 8.82 -5.53
C SER A 66 -18.60 9.21 -5.51
N ASP A 67 -19.45 8.42 -4.88
CA ASP A 67 -20.88 8.68 -4.69
C ASP A 67 -21.10 9.90 -3.77
N ARG A 68 -20.37 9.94 -2.67
CA ARG A 68 -20.44 11.06 -1.72
C ARG A 68 -19.86 12.35 -2.27
N LEU A 69 -18.84 12.29 -3.11
CA LEU A 69 -18.34 13.46 -3.84
C LEU A 69 -19.44 14.10 -4.69
N ALA A 70 -20.21 13.29 -5.43
CA ALA A 70 -21.36 13.79 -6.21
C ALA A 70 -22.46 14.42 -5.35
N ALA A 71 -22.60 13.97 -4.09
CA ALA A 71 -23.54 14.50 -3.11
C ALA A 71 -22.95 15.62 -2.23
N GLY A 72 -21.79 16.18 -2.57
CA GLY A 72 -21.11 17.19 -1.75
C GLY A 72 -20.71 16.69 -0.36
N PHE A 73 -20.41 15.40 -0.23
CA PHE A 73 -20.08 14.70 1.01
C PHE A 73 -21.20 14.65 2.06
N ALA A 74 -22.45 14.94 1.67
CA ALA A 74 -23.58 14.78 2.58
C ALA A 74 -23.70 13.33 3.05
N GLY A 75 -23.82 13.11 4.37
CA GLY A 75 -23.92 11.77 4.96
C GLY A 75 -22.67 10.89 4.79
N TYR A 76 -21.50 11.48 4.57
CA TYR A 76 -20.24 10.78 4.24
C TYR A 76 -19.90 9.64 5.21
N TRP A 77 -20.12 9.84 6.50
CA TRP A 77 -19.80 8.86 7.52
C TRP A 77 -20.86 7.75 7.69
N ASN A 78 -22.08 7.97 7.19
CA ASN A 78 -23.20 7.03 7.33
C ASN A 78 -23.30 6.16 6.08
N ALA A 79 -22.38 5.22 5.94
CA ALA A 79 -22.38 4.30 4.81
C ALA A 79 -23.49 3.23 4.96
N PRO A 80 -24.06 2.73 3.84
CA PRO A 80 -25.21 1.84 3.83
C PRO A 80 -24.82 0.38 4.15
N ILE A 81 -24.03 0.17 5.19
CA ILE A 81 -23.65 -1.16 5.75
C ILE A 81 -23.79 -1.12 7.27
N PHE A 82 -23.99 -2.27 7.87
CA PHE A 82 -24.28 -2.40 9.32
C PHE A 82 -25.50 -1.59 9.77
N HIS A 83 -26.47 -1.43 8.87
CA HIS A 83 -27.68 -0.67 9.19
C HIS A 83 -28.39 -1.25 10.44
N PRO A 84 -28.89 -0.41 11.35
CA PRO A 84 -29.01 1.05 11.31
C PRO A 84 -27.86 1.81 12.00
N THR A 85 -26.70 1.20 12.19
CA THR A 85 -25.57 1.85 12.87
C THR A 85 -25.07 3.05 12.09
N GLU A 86 -24.90 4.18 12.77
CA GLU A 86 -24.35 5.41 12.20
C GLU A 86 -22.82 5.43 12.26
N GLY A 87 -22.20 6.22 11.38
CA GLY A 87 -20.75 6.44 11.36
C GLY A 87 -19.95 5.25 10.82
N THR A 88 -20.59 4.31 10.17
CA THR A 88 -20.01 3.02 9.75
C THR A 88 -18.85 3.14 8.78
N PHE A 89 -18.77 4.22 8.01
CA PHE A 89 -17.65 4.47 7.11
C PHE A 89 -16.33 4.75 7.84
N ALA A 90 -16.38 5.22 9.08
CA ALA A 90 -15.18 5.44 9.89
C ALA A 90 -14.61 4.16 10.52
N PHE A 91 -15.32 3.02 10.43
CA PHE A 91 -14.88 1.74 11.01
C PHE A 91 -13.70 1.10 10.25
N SER A 92 -13.35 1.65 9.09
CA SER A 92 -12.14 1.34 8.33
C SER A 92 -11.45 2.61 7.85
N GLU A 93 -10.36 2.46 7.06
CA GLU A 93 -9.71 3.59 6.40
C GLU A 93 -10.61 4.16 5.31
N ALA A 94 -10.95 5.43 5.43
CA ALA A 94 -11.88 6.09 4.50
C ALA A 94 -11.28 6.33 3.10
N GLN A 95 -9.96 6.43 2.97
CA GLN A 95 -9.20 6.61 1.71
C GLN A 95 -9.80 7.72 0.80
N PRO A 96 -10.02 8.95 1.27
CA PRO A 96 -10.79 9.95 0.53
C PRO A 96 -10.14 10.37 -0.79
N LEU A 97 -8.84 10.17 -0.99
CA LEU A 97 -8.16 10.47 -2.26
C LEU A 97 -8.53 9.51 -3.41
N MET A 98 -9.27 8.43 -3.13
CA MET A 98 -9.84 7.61 -4.21
C MET A 98 -10.83 8.37 -5.09
N VAL A 99 -11.34 9.53 -4.66
CA VAL A 99 -12.18 10.41 -5.48
C VAL A 99 -11.52 10.86 -6.79
N VAL A 100 -10.21 10.77 -6.90
CA VAL A 100 -9.48 11.15 -8.13
C VAL A 100 -9.93 10.35 -9.35
N VAL A 101 -10.44 9.14 -9.17
CA VAL A 101 -10.97 8.30 -10.24
C VAL A 101 -12.50 8.31 -10.36
N ALA A 102 -13.20 9.14 -9.57
CA ALA A 102 -14.64 9.31 -9.67
C ALA A 102 -15.10 9.69 -11.09
N PRO A 103 -14.43 10.59 -11.83
CA PRO A 103 -14.81 10.89 -13.21
C PRO A 103 -14.82 9.66 -14.12
N ILE A 104 -13.91 8.70 -13.89
CA ILE A 104 -13.87 7.45 -14.68
C ILE A 104 -15.12 6.61 -14.38
N ILE A 105 -15.51 6.50 -13.11
CA ILE A 105 -16.75 5.78 -12.72
C ILE A 105 -17.97 6.43 -13.39
N TRP A 106 -18.07 7.76 -13.34
CA TRP A 106 -19.22 8.49 -13.88
C TRP A 106 -19.31 8.40 -15.40
N LEU A 107 -18.16 8.39 -16.10
CA LEU A 107 -18.12 8.32 -17.56
C LEU A 107 -18.32 6.90 -18.10
N THR A 108 -17.78 5.89 -17.41
CA THR A 108 -17.77 4.51 -17.92
C THR A 108 -18.81 3.62 -17.25
N GLY A 109 -19.34 4.00 -16.08
CA GLY A 109 -20.15 3.13 -15.23
C GLY A 109 -19.37 1.96 -14.61
N ASN A 110 -18.09 1.80 -14.94
CA ASN A 110 -17.28 0.64 -14.54
C ASN A 110 -16.35 0.97 -13.37
N LYS A 111 -16.75 0.54 -12.17
CA LYS A 111 -15.98 0.71 -10.94
C LYS A 111 -14.66 -0.07 -10.94
N ILE A 112 -14.66 -1.25 -11.57
CA ILE A 112 -13.47 -2.11 -11.63
C ILE A 112 -12.40 -1.48 -12.50
N PHE A 113 -12.79 -0.93 -13.65
CA PHE A 113 -11.87 -0.19 -14.50
C PHE A 113 -11.26 1.01 -13.77
N ALA A 114 -12.09 1.80 -13.09
CA ALA A 114 -11.61 2.94 -12.31
C ALA A 114 -10.65 2.51 -11.19
N TYR A 115 -10.93 1.40 -10.50
CA TYR A 115 -10.07 0.86 -9.47
C TYR A 115 -8.69 0.43 -10.02
N ASN A 116 -8.66 -0.25 -11.15
CA ASN A 116 -7.42 -0.67 -11.78
C ASN A 116 -6.62 0.53 -12.31
N VAL A 117 -7.28 1.55 -12.87
CA VAL A 117 -6.61 2.82 -13.24
C VAL A 117 -5.99 3.47 -12.01
N TYR A 118 -6.70 3.52 -10.87
CA TYR A 118 -6.16 4.03 -9.61
C TYR A 118 -4.91 3.25 -9.17
N PHE A 119 -4.94 1.92 -9.24
CA PHE A 119 -3.81 1.07 -8.91
C PHE A 119 -2.59 1.36 -9.81
N TRP A 120 -2.76 1.45 -11.12
CA TRP A 120 -1.67 1.76 -12.06
C TRP A 120 -1.13 3.18 -11.88
N LEU A 121 -1.98 4.14 -11.56
CA LEU A 121 -1.54 5.49 -11.21
C LEU A 121 -0.65 5.47 -9.97
N ILE A 122 -1.03 4.76 -8.91
CA ILE A 122 -0.20 4.60 -7.71
C ILE A 122 1.16 4.02 -8.06
N LEU A 123 1.19 2.88 -8.76
CA LEU A 123 2.45 2.22 -9.13
C LEU A 123 3.36 3.14 -9.95
N SER A 124 2.81 3.83 -10.94
CA SER A 124 3.58 4.76 -11.77
C SER A 124 4.12 5.95 -10.99
N LEU A 125 3.32 6.50 -10.07
CA LEU A 125 3.73 7.59 -9.20
C LEU A 125 4.78 7.16 -8.18
N ASN A 126 4.76 5.92 -7.69
CA ASN A 126 5.78 5.37 -6.80
C ASN A 126 7.17 5.44 -7.46
N GLY A 127 7.28 4.94 -8.70
CA GLY A 127 8.54 4.95 -9.44
C GLY A 127 8.99 6.37 -9.80
N TYR A 128 8.08 7.15 -10.38
CA TYR A 128 8.37 8.52 -10.80
C TYR A 128 8.80 9.43 -9.63
N SER A 129 8.09 9.36 -8.50
CA SER A 129 8.40 10.16 -7.32
C SER A 129 9.74 9.76 -6.70
N SER A 130 10.05 8.47 -6.65
CA SER A 130 11.34 7.96 -6.17
C SER A 130 12.49 8.43 -7.07
N ARG A 131 12.30 8.41 -8.39
CA ARG A 131 13.25 9.00 -9.33
C ARG A 131 13.51 10.48 -9.01
N ARG A 132 12.47 11.26 -8.77
CA ARG A 132 12.59 12.70 -8.45
C ARG A 132 13.36 12.93 -7.14
N LEU A 133 13.11 12.11 -6.11
CA LEU A 133 13.85 12.16 -4.84
C LEU A 133 15.34 11.85 -5.06
N LEU A 134 15.65 10.78 -5.81
CA LEU A 134 17.04 10.37 -6.07
C LEU A 134 17.81 11.39 -6.90
N LEU A 135 17.17 12.05 -7.85
CA LEU A 135 17.76 13.21 -8.56
C LEU A 135 18.07 14.35 -7.58
N ARG A 136 17.20 14.58 -6.57
CA ARG A 136 17.43 15.58 -5.54
C ARG A 136 18.61 15.25 -4.64
N VAL A 137 18.77 13.98 -4.30
CA VAL A 137 19.92 13.47 -3.53
C VAL A 137 21.24 13.62 -4.33
N GLY A 138 21.18 13.84 -5.64
CA GLY A 138 22.33 14.06 -6.50
C GLY A 138 22.81 12.83 -7.27
N HIS A 139 21.95 11.85 -7.47
CA HIS A 139 22.25 10.71 -8.33
C HIS A 139 22.17 11.07 -9.81
N HIS A 140 22.96 10.35 -10.62
CA HIS A 140 22.89 10.46 -12.08
C HIS A 140 21.47 10.08 -12.59
N PRO A 141 20.94 10.72 -13.66
CA PRO A 141 19.59 10.47 -14.17
C PRO A 141 19.26 9.00 -14.46
N PHE A 142 20.22 8.24 -14.96
CA PHE A 142 20.08 6.79 -15.18
C PHE A 142 19.92 6.03 -13.86
N LEU A 143 20.75 6.32 -12.86
CA LEU A 143 20.63 5.70 -11.53
C LEU A 143 19.32 6.08 -10.84
N ALA A 144 18.90 7.32 -10.98
CA ALA A 144 17.61 7.77 -10.44
C ALA A 144 16.45 7.04 -11.13
N PHE A 145 16.55 6.73 -12.43
CA PHE A 145 15.57 5.91 -13.14
C PHE A 145 15.58 4.47 -12.59
N CYS A 146 16.74 3.83 -12.49
CA CYS A 146 16.85 2.47 -11.94
C CYS A 146 16.32 2.41 -10.49
N GLY A 147 16.67 3.39 -9.66
CA GLY A 147 16.18 3.49 -8.29
C GLY A 147 14.67 3.70 -8.20
N GLY A 148 14.10 4.49 -9.10
CA GLY A 148 12.64 4.62 -9.24
C GLY A 148 11.99 3.29 -9.60
N LEU A 149 12.58 2.52 -10.52
CA LEU A 149 12.11 1.20 -10.91
C LEU A 149 12.20 0.20 -9.73
N ILE A 150 13.32 0.21 -9.01
CA ILE A 150 13.49 -0.59 -7.79
C ILE A 150 12.39 -0.29 -6.76
N CYS A 151 12.05 0.99 -6.54
CA CYS A 151 10.99 1.39 -5.63
C CYS A 151 9.59 1.01 -6.14
N GLN A 152 9.34 1.10 -7.44
CA GLN A 152 8.09 0.65 -8.06
C GLN A 152 7.88 -0.87 -7.91
N MET A 153 8.98 -1.64 -7.94
CA MET A 153 8.99 -3.09 -7.85
C MET A 153 9.32 -3.60 -6.44
N LEU A 154 9.03 -2.81 -5.39
CA LEU A 154 9.20 -3.30 -4.03
C LEU A 154 8.33 -4.54 -3.79
N PRO A 155 8.89 -5.64 -3.28
CA PRO A 155 8.14 -6.87 -3.03
C PRO A 155 6.89 -6.66 -2.17
N PHE A 156 6.97 -5.81 -1.13
CA PHE A 156 5.83 -5.50 -0.28
C PHE A 156 4.67 -4.87 -1.07
N VAL A 157 4.95 -3.96 -2.01
CA VAL A 157 3.93 -3.30 -2.83
C VAL A 157 3.13 -4.31 -3.65
N TRP A 158 3.81 -5.24 -4.28
CA TRP A 158 3.18 -6.25 -5.13
C TRP A 158 2.51 -7.35 -4.31
N TRP A 159 3.11 -7.74 -3.20
CA TRP A 159 2.52 -8.68 -2.26
C TRP A 159 1.21 -8.15 -1.68
N GLN A 160 1.14 -6.84 -1.38
CA GLN A 160 -0.03 -6.16 -0.84
C GLN A 160 -0.96 -5.58 -1.93
N SER A 161 -0.84 -6.00 -3.19
CA SER A 161 -1.64 -5.42 -4.28
C SER A 161 -3.16 -5.62 -4.15
N GLY A 162 -3.60 -6.61 -3.36
CA GLY A 162 -5.01 -6.77 -2.96
C GLY A 162 -5.48 -5.74 -1.92
N VAL A 163 -4.55 -5.06 -1.24
CA VAL A 163 -4.82 -4.03 -0.22
C VAL A 163 -4.28 -2.70 -0.73
N VAL A 164 -4.96 -2.10 -1.70
CA VAL A 164 -4.45 -1.01 -2.55
C VAL A 164 -3.85 0.17 -1.78
N GLN A 165 -4.41 0.55 -0.63
CA GLN A 165 -3.85 1.64 0.19
C GLN A 165 -2.43 1.34 0.69
N LEU A 166 -2.08 0.07 0.90
CA LEU A 166 -0.74 -0.32 1.33
C LEU A 166 0.30 -0.26 0.20
N THR A 167 -0.13 -0.10 -1.04
CA THR A 167 0.76 0.02 -2.20
C THR A 167 1.25 1.45 -2.44
N THR A 168 0.75 2.44 -1.70
CA THR A 168 1.01 3.86 -1.92
C THR A 168 2.32 4.34 -1.31
N LEU A 169 3.38 4.44 -2.11
CA LEU A 169 4.70 4.96 -1.69
C LEU A 169 4.88 6.46 -1.96
N PHE A 170 4.30 6.94 -3.05
CA PHE A 170 4.63 8.28 -3.58
C PHE A 170 4.38 9.40 -2.58
N GLY A 171 3.37 9.30 -1.73
CA GLY A 171 3.10 10.28 -0.68
C GLY A 171 4.24 10.37 0.35
N ILE A 172 4.77 9.21 0.78
CA ILE A 172 5.94 9.10 1.66
C ILE A 172 7.14 9.82 1.04
N VAL A 173 7.42 9.50 -0.23
CA VAL A 173 8.53 10.07 -1.00
C VAL A 173 8.38 11.58 -1.18
N TRP A 174 7.16 12.07 -1.45
CA TRP A 174 6.88 13.51 -1.54
C TRP A 174 7.11 14.22 -0.22
N THR A 175 6.71 13.61 0.89
CA THR A 175 6.91 14.19 2.23
C THR A 175 8.40 14.32 2.55
N ILE A 176 9.19 13.28 2.28
CA ILE A 176 10.65 13.31 2.45
C ILE A 176 11.29 14.37 1.54
N HIS A 177 10.90 14.41 0.27
CA HIS A 177 11.39 15.41 -0.69
C HIS A 177 11.08 16.84 -0.23
N ALA A 178 9.84 17.09 0.23
CA ALA A 178 9.43 18.39 0.75
C ALA A 178 10.20 18.77 2.03
N LEU A 179 10.46 17.81 2.91
CA LEU A 179 11.27 18.02 4.11
C LEU A 179 12.71 18.42 3.75
N MET A 180 13.33 17.76 2.78
CA MET A 180 14.66 18.14 2.28
C MET A 180 14.69 19.58 1.76
N LEU A 181 13.63 20.00 1.03
CA LEU A 181 13.50 21.39 0.56
C LEU A 181 13.45 22.39 1.72
N VAL A 182 12.76 22.04 2.81
CA VAL A 182 12.72 22.89 4.01
C VAL A 182 14.12 23.06 4.61
N PHE A 183 14.90 21.97 4.74
CA PHE A 183 16.27 22.05 5.25
C PHE A 183 17.20 22.87 4.35
N GLU A 184 17.17 22.64 3.04
CA GLU A 184 18.06 23.30 2.08
C GLU A 184 17.78 24.80 1.97
N HIS A 185 16.52 25.20 1.74
CA HIS A 185 16.17 26.60 1.58
C HIS A 185 16.30 27.41 2.88
N SER A 186 16.17 26.75 4.03
CA SER A 186 16.40 27.39 5.31
C SER A 186 17.89 27.61 5.58
N ALA A 187 18.79 26.85 4.95
CA ALA A 187 20.24 26.99 5.09
C ALA A 187 20.84 28.10 4.19
N SER A 188 20.20 28.49 3.09
CA SER A 188 20.73 29.49 2.15
C SER A 188 20.82 30.89 2.78
N THR A 189 21.99 31.51 2.64
CA THR A 189 22.32 32.84 3.19
C THR A 189 22.34 33.95 2.16
N GLU A 190 22.21 33.63 0.85
CA GLU A 190 22.33 34.63 -0.21
C GLU A 190 21.16 35.62 -0.19
N SER A 191 21.49 36.86 0.13
CA SER A 191 20.59 38.01 0.14
C SER A 191 21.14 39.08 -0.81
N THR A 192 20.78 38.99 -2.08
CA THR A 192 20.77 40.17 -2.93
C THR A 192 19.40 40.83 -2.84
N ALA A 193 19.31 42.15 -2.91
CA ALA A 193 18.07 42.89 -2.66
C ALA A 193 16.87 42.48 -3.57
N GLU A 194 17.15 41.98 -4.77
CA GLU A 194 16.16 41.50 -5.74
C GLU A 194 15.63 40.07 -5.38
N THR A 195 16.45 39.28 -4.69
CA THR A 195 16.13 37.96 -4.18
C THR A 195 15.20 38.02 -2.94
N ASN A 196 15.13 39.18 -2.28
CA ASN A 196 14.51 39.32 -0.95
C ASN A 196 12.99 39.05 -0.93
N ARG A 197 12.25 39.42 -1.99
CA ARG A 197 10.79 39.12 -2.08
C ARG A 197 10.49 37.64 -2.34
N ARG A 198 11.25 36.99 -3.23
CA ARG A 198 11.08 35.56 -3.52
C ARG A 198 11.52 34.69 -2.35
N THR A 199 12.60 35.06 -1.68
CA THR A 199 13.11 34.35 -0.49
C THR A 199 12.22 34.49 0.72
N ALA A 200 11.45 35.56 0.88
CA ALA A 200 10.49 35.75 1.96
C ALA A 200 9.29 34.78 1.85
N MET A 201 8.86 34.39 0.64
CA MET A 201 7.76 33.45 0.43
C MET A 201 8.16 31.96 0.52
N TRP A 202 9.46 31.64 0.43
CA TRP A 202 9.91 30.25 0.44
C TRP A 202 9.48 29.42 1.67
N PRO A 203 9.56 29.95 2.89
CA PRO A 203 9.09 29.20 4.05
C PRO A 203 7.63 28.81 3.98
N LEU A 204 6.78 29.72 3.48
CA LEU A 204 5.36 29.45 3.28
C LEU A 204 5.13 28.38 2.21
N CYS A 205 5.76 28.53 1.03
CA CYS A 205 5.64 27.56 -0.04
C CYS A 205 6.16 26.17 0.35
N ASN A 206 7.29 26.11 1.06
CA ASN A 206 7.86 24.83 1.50
C ASN A 206 7.02 24.20 2.62
N GLY A 207 6.48 25.01 3.53
CA GLY A 207 5.53 24.56 4.54
C GLY A 207 4.25 23.98 3.92
N LEU A 208 3.67 24.69 2.93
CA LEU A 208 2.51 24.19 2.18
C LEU A 208 2.80 22.87 1.45
N LYS A 209 3.99 22.75 0.81
CA LYS A 209 4.42 21.50 0.15
C LYS A 209 4.57 20.36 1.15
N LEU A 210 5.23 20.61 2.28
CA LEU A 210 5.45 19.59 3.31
C LEU A 210 4.12 19.14 3.93
N GLY A 211 3.29 20.09 4.38
CA GLY A 211 1.98 19.79 4.95
C GLY A 211 1.06 19.10 3.95
N GLY A 212 1.02 19.59 2.70
CA GLY A 212 0.24 18.97 1.63
C GLY A 212 0.69 17.55 1.30
N ALA A 213 2.00 17.30 1.17
CA ALA A 213 2.55 15.96 0.93
C ALA A 213 2.25 15.00 2.09
N PHE A 214 2.35 15.47 3.32
CA PHE A 214 1.98 14.69 4.50
C PHE A 214 0.47 14.37 4.54
N CYS A 215 -0.38 15.36 4.22
CA CYS A 215 -1.82 15.12 4.10
C CYS A 215 -2.13 14.08 3.03
N VAL A 216 -1.50 14.17 1.86
CA VAL A 216 -1.64 13.14 0.81
C VAL A 216 -1.26 11.77 1.33
N THR A 217 -0.12 11.65 2.04
CA THR A 217 0.32 10.37 2.62
C THR A 217 -0.72 9.79 3.57
N TYR A 218 -1.25 10.61 4.48
CA TYR A 218 -2.25 10.17 5.47
C TYR A 218 -3.60 9.82 4.82
N LEU A 219 -4.07 10.62 3.86
CA LEU A 219 -5.35 10.43 3.19
C LEU A 219 -5.34 9.25 2.21
N LEU A 220 -4.17 8.84 1.72
CA LEU A 220 -4.00 7.61 0.94
C LEU A 220 -4.03 6.38 1.85
N CYS A 221 -3.32 6.45 2.98
CA CYS A 221 -3.24 5.39 3.97
C CYS A 221 -2.93 5.97 5.35
N ASN A 222 -3.87 5.86 6.28
CA ASN A 222 -3.70 6.40 7.64
C ASN A 222 -2.46 5.81 8.33
N TYR A 223 -2.17 4.52 8.11
CA TYR A 223 -0.97 3.87 8.65
C TYR A 223 0.31 4.56 8.19
N TRP A 224 0.41 4.91 6.90
CA TRP A 224 1.61 5.55 6.35
C TRP A 224 1.86 6.92 6.96
N GLY A 225 0.82 7.71 7.19
CA GLY A 225 0.94 9.00 7.87
C GLY A 225 1.46 8.85 9.29
N MET A 226 0.90 7.93 10.07
CA MET A 226 1.31 7.68 11.46
C MET A 226 2.74 7.12 11.53
N PHE A 227 3.05 6.10 10.73
CA PHE A 227 4.37 5.47 10.71
C PHE A 227 5.44 6.45 10.25
N LEU A 228 5.15 7.21 9.20
CA LEU A 228 6.08 8.20 8.67
C LEU A 228 6.47 9.23 9.71
N THR A 229 5.54 9.71 10.53
CA THR A 229 5.83 10.66 11.61
C THR A 229 6.86 10.10 12.60
N LEU A 230 6.70 8.84 13.01
CA LEU A 230 7.61 8.17 13.93
C LEU A 230 9.01 7.96 13.33
N LEU A 231 9.09 7.74 12.02
CA LEU A 231 10.34 7.47 11.33
C LEU A 231 11.07 8.75 10.92
N LEU A 232 10.33 9.80 10.48
CA LEU A 232 10.94 11.03 9.98
C LEU A 232 11.61 11.84 11.05
N VAL A 233 11.02 11.97 12.25
CA VAL A 233 11.58 12.80 13.32
C VAL A 233 13.01 12.38 13.65
N PRO A 234 13.30 11.11 14.05
CA PRO A 234 14.66 10.71 14.38
C PRO A 234 15.58 10.67 13.15
N SER A 235 15.08 10.24 11.98
CA SER A 235 15.92 10.14 10.78
C SER A 235 16.34 11.51 10.25
N SER A 236 15.50 12.55 10.42
CA SER A 236 15.80 13.92 9.98
C SER A 236 16.97 14.56 10.71
N LEU A 237 17.40 14.02 11.87
CA LEU A 237 18.59 14.46 12.57
C LEU A 237 19.85 14.40 11.68
N TRP A 238 19.93 13.45 10.77
CA TRP A 238 21.05 13.35 9.82
C TRP A 238 21.01 14.38 8.70
N LEU A 239 19.84 14.96 8.43
CA LEU A 239 19.69 16.07 7.49
C LEU A 239 19.98 17.43 8.16
N TRP A 240 20.22 17.42 9.48
CA TRP A 240 20.44 18.61 10.26
C TRP A 240 21.63 19.42 9.73
N ASN A 241 21.40 20.70 9.61
CA ASN A 241 22.37 21.73 9.32
C ASN A 241 22.01 22.97 10.17
N ALA A 242 22.73 24.09 9.98
CA ALA A 242 22.42 25.34 10.68
C ALA A 242 21.01 25.90 10.44
N SER A 243 20.21 25.26 9.59
CA SER A 243 18.83 25.67 9.30
C SER A 243 17.91 25.62 10.52
N LEU A 244 18.13 24.68 11.46
CA LEU A 244 17.32 24.59 12.68
C LEU A 244 17.42 25.84 13.57
N LEU A 245 18.53 26.58 13.48
CA LEU A 245 18.72 27.83 14.24
C LEU A 245 17.99 29.01 13.58
N ARG A 246 17.39 28.80 12.42
CA ARG A 246 16.75 29.87 11.64
C ARG A 246 15.26 29.85 11.79
N TRP A 247 14.64 31.00 12.04
CA TRP A 247 13.19 31.16 12.15
C TRP A 247 12.42 30.68 10.91
N ARG A 248 13.03 30.75 9.69
CA ARG A 248 12.44 30.28 8.42
C ARG A 248 12.15 28.79 8.42
N PHE A 249 12.99 27.99 9.06
CA PHE A 249 12.75 26.55 9.26
C PHE A 249 11.47 26.32 10.07
N TRP A 250 11.39 26.96 11.23
CA TRP A 250 10.25 26.80 12.15
C TRP A 250 8.95 27.34 11.55
N LEU A 251 9.03 28.43 10.76
CA LEU A 251 7.88 28.93 10.03
C LEU A 251 7.38 27.89 9.01
N SER A 252 8.28 27.25 8.26
CA SER A 252 7.88 26.17 7.33
C SER A 252 7.23 24.99 8.05
N ILE A 253 7.79 24.56 9.20
CA ILE A 253 7.21 23.50 10.01
C ILE A 253 5.84 23.92 10.59
N GLY A 254 5.74 25.17 11.10
CA GLY A 254 4.46 25.71 11.60
C GLY A 254 3.37 25.76 10.53
N VAL A 255 3.70 26.21 9.32
CA VAL A 255 2.77 26.19 8.19
C VAL A 255 2.39 24.75 7.81
N ALA A 256 3.35 23.83 7.75
CA ALA A 256 3.07 22.41 7.47
C ALA A 256 2.14 21.81 8.54
N ALA A 257 2.38 22.09 9.81
CA ALA A 257 1.52 21.65 10.91
C ALA A 257 0.11 22.24 10.80
N LEU A 258 0.00 23.54 10.50
CA LEU A 258 -1.29 24.20 10.31
C LEU A 258 -2.09 23.56 9.17
N VAL A 259 -1.46 23.33 8.01
CA VAL A 259 -2.10 22.66 6.86
C VAL A 259 -2.56 21.26 7.26
N SER A 260 -1.68 20.50 7.93
CA SER A 260 -2.01 19.13 8.34
C SER A 260 -3.17 19.09 9.32
N VAL A 261 -3.17 19.96 10.34
CA VAL A 261 -4.27 20.03 11.33
C VAL A 261 -5.57 20.50 10.68
N SER A 262 -5.51 21.47 9.77
CA SER A 262 -6.72 21.99 9.10
C SER A 262 -7.39 20.93 8.20
N ILE A 263 -6.60 20.11 7.52
CA ILE A 263 -7.12 19.10 6.57
C ILE A 263 -7.45 17.79 7.30
N LEU A 264 -6.54 17.30 8.14
CA LEU A 264 -6.68 15.99 8.78
C LEU A 264 -7.46 16.06 10.10
N GLY A 265 -7.46 17.21 10.78
CA GLY A 265 -8.10 17.39 12.08
C GLY A 265 -9.57 16.98 12.10
N PRO A 266 -10.42 17.44 11.17
CA PRO A 266 -11.83 17.04 11.11
C PRO A 266 -12.00 15.52 10.95
N LEU A 267 -11.21 14.88 10.09
CA LEU A 267 -11.26 13.44 9.85
C LEU A 267 -10.85 12.65 11.10
N VAL A 268 -9.72 13.01 11.70
CA VAL A 268 -9.21 12.38 12.93
C VAL A 268 -10.16 12.58 14.09
N TYR A 269 -10.79 13.77 14.21
CA TYR A 269 -11.77 14.05 15.24
C TYR A 269 -12.98 13.11 15.17
N VAL A 270 -13.56 12.91 13.96
CA VAL A 270 -14.69 11.99 13.78
C VAL A 270 -14.28 10.56 14.09
N GLN A 271 -13.14 10.09 13.57
CA GLN A 271 -12.65 8.74 13.85
C GLN A 271 -12.42 8.52 15.35
N LYS A 272 -11.79 9.47 16.04
CA LYS A 272 -11.57 9.40 17.50
C LYS A 272 -12.87 9.40 18.29
N SER A 273 -13.85 10.23 17.90
CA SER A 273 -15.17 10.30 18.54
C SER A 273 -15.89 8.96 18.42
N LEU A 274 -15.91 8.37 17.24
CA LEU A 274 -16.55 7.06 17.00
C LEU A 274 -15.80 5.93 17.68
N ALA A 275 -14.46 5.95 17.68
CA ALA A 275 -13.66 4.98 18.42
C ALA A 275 -13.98 4.99 19.93
N GLY A 276 -14.19 6.18 20.53
CA GLY A 276 -14.63 6.32 21.90
C GLY A 276 -16.06 5.83 22.12
N LYS A 277 -17.00 6.20 21.21
CA LYS A 277 -18.42 5.77 21.27
C LYS A 277 -18.56 4.26 21.22
N HIS A 278 -17.78 3.60 20.36
CA HIS A 278 -17.84 2.15 20.13
C HIS A 278 -16.80 1.36 20.92
N GLN A 279 -15.99 2.03 21.78
CA GLN A 279 -14.94 1.42 22.62
C GLN A 279 -14.00 0.49 21.81
N TRP A 280 -13.53 0.99 20.66
CA TRP A 280 -12.64 0.21 19.81
C TRP A 280 -11.37 -0.17 20.53
N SER A 281 -11.07 -1.44 20.55
CA SER A 281 -9.85 -2.01 21.08
C SER A 281 -9.29 -3.07 20.11
N ARG A 282 -8.03 -3.38 20.26
CA ARG A 282 -7.37 -4.49 19.54
C ARG A 282 -6.85 -5.49 20.55
N ASP A 283 -7.12 -6.75 20.30
CA ASP A 283 -6.57 -7.83 21.09
C ASP A 283 -5.04 -7.88 20.90
N GLN A 284 -4.30 -8.02 22.00
CA GLN A 284 -2.85 -8.10 22.00
C GLN A 284 -2.34 -9.38 21.33
N SER A 285 -3.12 -10.48 21.38
CA SER A 285 -2.79 -11.70 20.65
C SER A 285 -2.71 -11.45 19.15
N TRP A 286 -3.71 -10.76 18.58
CA TRP A 286 -3.73 -10.40 17.15
C TRP A 286 -2.56 -9.50 16.74
N ILE A 287 -2.17 -8.58 17.62
CA ILE A 287 -1.02 -7.71 17.35
C ILE A 287 0.27 -8.53 17.32
N ARG A 288 0.42 -9.51 18.23
CA ARG A 288 1.56 -10.44 18.24
C ARG A 288 1.60 -11.30 16.99
N ASP A 289 0.47 -11.90 16.61
CA ASP A 289 0.37 -12.74 15.41
C ASP A 289 0.67 -11.96 14.11
N LEU A 290 0.35 -10.66 14.09
CA LEU A 290 0.61 -9.77 12.98
C LEU A 290 1.91 -8.95 13.13
N SER A 291 2.82 -9.39 14.00
CA SER A 291 4.17 -8.81 14.16
C SER A 291 5.17 -9.56 13.29
N ALA A 292 6.14 -8.84 12.72
CA ALA A 292 7.21 -9.45 11.92
C ALA A 292 8.19 -10.22 12.82
N HIS A 293 8.81 -11.26 12.25
CA HIS A 293 9.99 -11.90 12.82
C HIS A 293 11.22 -11.53 12.00
N GLN A 294 12.40 -11.61 12.57
CA GLN A 294 13.66 -11.26 11.87
C GLN A 294 13.88 -12.09 10.61
N ARG A 295 13.58 -13.40 10.68
CA ARG A 295 13.71 -14.33 9.57
C ARG A 295 12.81 -13.96 8.39
N ASP A 296 11.69 -13.26 8.63
CA ASP A 296 10.76 -12.83 7.57
C ASP A 296 11.45 -11.88 6.58
N TYR A 297 12.47 -11.14 7.01
CA TYR A 297 13.24 -10.23 6.18
C TYR A 297 14.32 -10.93 5.32
N LEU A 298 14.64 -12.17 5.65
CA LEU A 298 15.58 -13.00 4.88
C LEU A 298 14.86 -13.76 3.76
N ASP A 299 13.53 -13.80 3.81
CA ASP A 299 12.71 -14.43 2.79
C ASP A 299 12.01 -13.38 1.91
N ALA A 300 12.28 -13.42 0.61
CA ALA A 300 11.58 -12.56 -0.35
C ALA A 300 10.20 -13.17 -0.66
N PRO A 301 9.18 -12.33 -0.95
CA PRO A 301 7.88 -12.82 -1.35
C PRO A 301 7.99 -13.87 -2.47
N ARG A 302 7.22 -14.95 -2.39
CA ARG A 302 7.08 -15.94 -3.48
C ARG A 302 6.60 -15.31 -4.79
N THR A 303 6.24 -14.04 -4.72
CA THR A 303 5.90 -13.19 -5.85
C THR A 303 7.09 -12.82 -6.74
N THR A 304 8.32 -13.29 -6.46
CA THR A 304 9.46 -12.98 -7.33
C THR A 304 9.59 -14.01 -8.44
N THR A 305 9.73 -13.55 -9.67
CA THR A 305 9.81 -14.40 -10.87
C THR A 305 10.95 -15.41 -10.76
N PHE A 306 12.06 -15.04 -10.13
CA PHE A 306 13.23 -15.91 -9.98
C PHE A 306 12.94 -17.13 -9.11
N ARG A 307 12.09 -17.02 -8.08
CA ARG A 307 11.70 -18.17 -7.25
C ARG A 307 10.57 -19.00 -7.85
N ALA A 308 9.67 -18.38 -8.61
CA ALA A 308 8.60 -19.10 -9.30
C ALA A 308 9.10 -20.09 -10.37
N THR A 309 10.34 -19.90 -10.85
CA THR A 309 10.97 -20.78 -11.86
C THR A 309 11.75 -21.94 -11.24
N LEU A 310 12.02 -21.93 -9.94
CA LEU A 310 12.69 -23.05 -9.27
C LEU A 310 11.65 -24.14 -8.93
N PRO A 311 11.87 -25.40 -9.36
CA PRO A 311 10.93 -26.47 -9.08
C PRO A 311 10.86 -26.72 -7.57
N THR A 312 9.70 -26.50 -6.99
CA THR A 312 9.41 -26.85 -5.61
C THR A 312 8.96 -28.30 -5.55
N SER A 313 9.62 -29.11 -4.75
CA SER A 313 9.25 -30.53 -4.54
C SER A 313 7.90 -30.74 -3.84
N GLY A 314 7.12 -29.68 -3.61
CA GLY A 314 5.84 -29.71 -2.91
C GLY A 314 4.65 -29.05 -3.61
N ASP A 315 4.86 -28.30 -4.70
CA ASP A 315 3.80 -27.47 -5.30
C ASP A 315 2.94 -28.20 -6.35
N VAL A 316 2.65 -29.48 -6.18
CA VAL A 316 1.65 -30.16 -6.98
C VAL A 316 0.34 -30.27 -6.17
N ARG A 317 -0.26 -29.15 -5.82
CA ARG A 317 -1.71 -29.08 -5.64
C ARG A 317 -2.25 -28.05 -6.62
N LYS A 318 -2.55 -28.54 -7.82
CA LYS A 318 -3.43 -27.87 -8.77
C LYS A 318 -4.73 -27.55 -8.02
N ALA A 319 -5.14 -26.29 -8.02
CA ALA A 319 -6.53 -25.93 -7.80
C ALA A 319 -7.30 -26.60 -8.95
N THR A 320 -7.84 -27.77 -8.68
CA THR A 320 -8.78 -28.44 -9.58
C THR A 320 -10.12 -27.74 -9.39
N PRO A 321 -10.77 -27.27 -10.44
CA PRO A 321 -12.15 -26.81 -10.34
C PRO A 321 -12.99 -28.00 -9.81
N GLN A 322 -13.68 -27.79 -8.70
CA GLN A 322 -14.65 -28.76 -8.21
C GLN A 322 -15.84 -28.82 -9.17
N THR A 323 -15.73 -29.71 -10.17
CA THR A 323 -16.87 -30.28 -10.86
C THR A 323 -16.67 -31.77 -10.87
N ALA A 324 -17.12 -32.43 -9.80
CA ALA A 324 -17.40 -33.87 -9.81
C ALA A 324 -18.60 -34.15 -8.89
N PRO A 325 -19.52 -35.00 -9.32
CA PRO A 325 -20.73 -35.35 -8.58
C PRO A 325 -20.39 -36.24 -7.37
N PRO A 326 -21.29 -36.32 -6.37
CA PRO A 326 -21.03 -37.07 -5.14
C PRO A 326 -21.10 -38.58 -5.44
N SER A 327 -19.98 -39.26 -5.25
CA SER A 327 -19.96 -40.70 -5.18
C SER A 327 -19.24 -41.16 -3.93
N THR A 328 -20.02 -41.82 -3.08
CA THR A 328 -19.65 -42.90 -2.12
C THR A 328 -18.46 -42.70 -1.20
N GLU A 329 -18.76 -42.89 0.07
CA GLU A 329 -17.94 -43.06 1.27
C GLU A 329 -16.40 -42.92 1.17
N PRO A 330 -15.79 -42.06 1.99
CA PRO A 330 -14.34 -41.95 2.09
C PRO A 330 -13.78 -43.13 2.91
N PRO A 331 -12.62 -43.69 2.52
CA PRO A 331 -11.92 -44.67 3.34
C PRO A 331 -11.39 -44.01 4.63
N ALA A 332 -11.40 -44.80 5.71
CA ALA A 332 -11.21 -44.41 7.10
C ALA A 332 -9.76 -43.99 7.51
N ASP A 333 -8.88 -43.61 6.58
CA ASP A 333 -7.51 -43.23 6.86
C ASP A 333 -7.06 -41.93 6.16
N GLN A 334 -7.94 -40.93 6.10
CA GLN A 334 -7.47 -39.59 5.73
C GLN A 334 -6.89 -38.88 6.95
N VAL A 335 -5.57 -38.94 7.03
CA VAL A 335 -4.76 -38.04 7.86
C VAL A 335 -5.25 -36.60 7.58
N VAL A 336 -5.83 -35.98 8.60
CA VAL A 336 -6.14 -34.54 8.60
C VAL A 336 -4.80 -33.82 8.41
N VAL A 337 -4.49 -33.45 7.18
CA VAL A 337 -3.35 -32.57 6.91
C VAL A 337 -3.75 -31.21 7.46
N ASP A 338 -3.14 -30.83 8.56
CA ASP A 338 -3.22 -29.49 9.12
C ASP A 338 -2.88 -28.50 8.01
N THR A 339 -3.84 -27.66 7.62
CA THR A 339 -3.66 -26.65 6.57
C THR A 339 -2.58 -25.62 6.93
N ASN A 340 -2.09 -25.62 8.16
CA ASN A 340 -0.95 -24.84 8.61
C ASN A 340 0.39 -25.37 8.06
N ASP A 341 0.48 -26.64 7.68
CA ASP A 341 1.73 -27.25 7.15
C ASP A 341 2.05 -26.84 5.71
N VAL A 342 1.09 -26.30 4.97
CA VAL A 342 1.28 -25.95 3.54
C VAL A 342 2.05 -24.62 3.33
N ARG A 343 2.27 -23.84 4.39
CA ARG A 343 2.97 -22.55 4.33
C ARG A 343 4.41 -22.58 4.82
N GLN A 344 4.93 -23.73 5.25
CA GLN A 344 6.35 -23.84 5.54
C GLN A 344 7.12 -23.81 4.22
N SER A 345 7.72 -22.65 3.92
CA SER A 345 8.68 -22.57 2.81
C SER A 345 9.97 -23.26 3.24
N ASP A 346 10.28 -24.40 2.62
CA ASP A 346 11.57 -25.09 2.77
C ASP A 346 12.77 -24.29 2.18
N TRP A 347 12.58 -23.00 1.94
CA TRP A 347 13.47 -22.13 1.19
C TRP A 347 14.19 -21.10 2.04
N THR A 348 14.79 -21.50 3.15
CA THR A 348 15.76 -20.65 3.84
C THR A 348 17.16 -20.97 3.32
N TYR A 349 17.77 -20.03 2.58
CA TYR A 349 19.20 -20.08 2.23
C TYR A 349 20.12 -19.94 3.45
N PHE A 350 19.55 -19.67 4.61
CA PHE A 350 20.26 -19.52 5.87
C PHE A 350 19.96 -20.72 6.79
N PRO A 351 20.89 -21.10 7.66
CA PRO A 351 20.69 -22.18 8.62
C PRO A 351 19.37 -21.97 9.39
N LYS A 352 18.60 -23.05 9.56
CA LYS A 352 17.42 -23.03 10.43
C LYS A 352 17.92 -22.68 11.84
N TRP A 353 17.62 -21.47 12.29
CA TRP A 353 17.92 -21.11 13.66
C TRP A 353 16.85 -21.73 14.55
N ASP A 354 17.28 -22.42 15.60
CA ASP A 354 16.35 -23.00 16.57
C ASP A 354 15.70 -21.88 17.37
N PHE A 355 14.49 -21.49 16.95
CA PHE A 355 13.64 -20.61 17.72
C PHE A 355 12.78 -21.44 18.67
N PRO A 356 12.39 -20.90 19.86
CA PRO A 356 11.42 -21.55 20.73
C PRO A 356 10.14 -21.94 19.97
N GLU A 357 9.51 -23.04 20.36
CA GLU A 357 8.29 -23.55 19.69
C GLU A 357 7.16 -22.50 19.62
N GLU A 358 7.06 -21.65 20.64
CA GLU A 358 6.11 -20.54 20.70
C GLU A 358 6.34 -19.47 19.62
N ALA A 359 7.50 -19.45 18.98
CA ALA A 359 7.85 -18.55 17.87
C ALA A 359 7.63 -19.18 16.49
N ARG A 360 7.10 -20.40 16.40
CA ARG A 360 6.83 -21.10 15.14
C ARG A 360 5.48 -20.65 14.58
N ARG A 361 5.48 -19.53 13.88
CA ARG A 361 4.40 -19.18 12.97
C ARG A 361 4.89 -19.22 11.52
N ASP A 362 3.97 -19.15 10.59
CA ASP A 362 4.28 -19.00 9.17
C ASP A 362 5.26 -17.85 8.93
N ILE A 363 6.25 -18.07 8.06
CA ILE A 363 7.20 -17.04 7.67
C ILE A 363 6.49 -16.07 6.71
N TRP A 364 6.50 -14.79 7.06
CA TRP A 364 5.98 -13.74 6.21
C TRP A 364 7.08 -13.28 5.25
N PRO A 365 6.82 -13.23 3.94
CA PRO A 365 7.84 -12.88 2.97
C PRO A 365 8.04 -11.36 2.93
N LEU A 366 8.73 -10.81 3.94
CA LEU A 366 9.00 -9.37 4.08
C LEU A 366 10.36 -8.94 3.53
N GLY A 367 11.17 -9.86 3.03
CA GLY A 367 12.49 -9.58 2.46
C GLY A 367 12.40 -8.66 1.24
N SER A 368 13.42 -7.82 1.08
CA SER A 368 13.53 -6.88 -0.04
C SER A 368 14.25 -7.48 -1.26
N GLY A 369 14.66 -8.75 -1.19
CA GLY A 369 15.54 -9.44 -2.12
C GLY A 369 16.93 -9.64 -1.51
N ASN A 370 17.54 -10.81 -1.77
CA ASN A 370 18.82 -11.21 -1.17
C ASN A 370 19.98 -10.39 -1.74
N ILE A 371 19.99 -10.14 -3.05
CA ILE A 371 21.02 -9.30 -3.69
C ILE A 371 20.96 -7.90 -3.10
N ARG A 372 19.78 -7.29 -3.01
CA ARG A 372 19.62 -5.97 -2.42
C ARG A 372 20.11 -5.90 -0.98
N LEU A 373 19.78 -6.89 -0.16
CA LEU A 373 20.20 -6.93 1.23
C LEU A 373 21.72 -7.02 1.37
N LEU A 374 22.39 -7.81 0.54
CA LEU A 374 23.85 -7.90 0.49
C LEU A 374 24.52 -6.59 0.06
N LEU A 375 23.83 -5.77 -0.73
CA LEU A 375 24.36 -4.48 -1.19
C LEU A 375 24.29 -3.37 -0.15
N VAL A 376 23.49 -3.51 0.92
CA VAL A 376 23.29 -2.48 1.94
C VAL A 376 24.59 -1.98 2.59
N PRO A 377 25.48 -2.84 3.12
CA PRO A 377 26.73 -2.39 3.74
C PRO A 377 27.62 -1.64 2.75
N ILE A 378 27.71 -2.14 1.52
CA ILE A 378 28.52 -1.54 0.45
C ILE A 378 27.89 -0.22 0.01
N GLY A 379 26.54 -0.14 -0.05
CA GLY A 379 25.81 1.09 -0.34
C GLY A 379 26.06 2.18 0.69
N LEU A 380 26.11 1.83 1.97
CA LEU A 380 26.45 2.78 3.03
C LEU A 380 27.89 3.29 2.87
N LEU A 381 28.84 2.39 2.57
CA LEU A 381 30.21 2.79 2.27
C LEU A 381 30.28 3.71 1.04
N SER A 382 29.49 3.42 0.00
CA SER A 382 29.37 4.29 -1.17
C SER A 382 28.87 5.69 -0.84
N ALA A 383 27.84 5.78 0.00
CA ALA A 383 27.31 7.07 0.46
C ALA A 383 28.38 7.90 1.20
N PHE A 384 29.19 7.22 2.03
CA PHE A 384 30.30 7.85 2.72
C PHE A 384 31.36 8.39 1.75
N LEU A 385 31.84 7.57 0.81
CA LEU A 385 32.83 7.94 -0.21
C LEU A 385 32.28 9.01 -1.17
N GLY A 386 30.99 9.03 -1.42
CA GLY A 386 30.30 10.00 -2.29
C GLY A 386 29.91 11.32 -1.63
N ARG A 387 30.30 11.56 -0.41
CA ARG A 387 29.88 12.71 0.39
C ARG A 387 28.36 12.78 0.66
N ARG A 388 27.63 11.67 0.46
CA ARG A 388 26.18 11.55 0.74
C ARG A 388 25.91 10.79 2.04
N ILE A 389 26.90 10.77 2.93
CA ILE A 389 26.80 10.03 4.22
C ILE A 389 25.55 10.42 5.02
N ARG A 390 25.14 11.67 4.99
CA ARG A 390 23.94 12.14 5.69
C ARG A 390 22.69 11.46 5.17
N TRP A 391 22.57 11.29 3.86
CA TRP A 391 21.49 10.55 3.23
C TRP A 391 21.54 9.04 3.56
N GLY A 392 22.73 8.45 3.50
CA GLY A 392 22.93 7.04 3.87
C GLY A 392 22.53 6.78 5.33
N LEU A 393 22.96 7.65 6.26
CA LEU A 393 22.60 7.55 7.68
C LEU A 393 21.10 7.81 7.92
N PHE A 394 20.49 8.74 7.16
CA PHE A 394 19.04 8.92 7.16
C PHE A 394 18.32 7.62 6.77
N ALA A 395 18.72 6.99 5.65
CA ALA A 395 18.12 5.75 5.16
C ALA A 395 18.30 4.59 6.16
N VAL A 396 19.52 4.45 6.74
CA VAL A 396 19.80 3.41 7.76
C VAL A 396 18.94 3.61 9.01
N THR A 397 18.90 4.83 9.56
CA THR A 397 18.10 5.12 10.77
C THR A 397 16.62 4.89 10.51
N PHE A 398 16.12 5.34 9.36
CA PHE A 398 14.75 5.14 8.92
C PHE A 398 14.38 3.65 8.82
N GLY A 399 15.25 2.85 8.19
CA GLY A 399 15.06 1.42 8.06
C GLY A 399 15.17 0.65 9.37
N LEU A 400 16.13 0.99 10.23
CA LEU A 400 16.34 0.31 11.53
C LEU A 400 15.19 0.56 12.50
N ILE A 401 14.68 1.79 12.58
CA ILE A 401 13.52 2.10 13.42
C ILE A 401 12.29 1.38 12.88
N ALA A 402 12.08 1.39 11.56
CA ALA A 402 10.99 0.66 10.93
C ALA A 402 11.08 -0.84 11.19
N PHE A 403 12.29 -1.42 11.10
CA PHE A 403 12.54 -2.82 11.41
C PHE A 403 12.18 -3.13 12.87
N GLY A 404 12.70 -2.35 13.83
CA GLY A 404 12.39 -2.53 15.26
C GLY A 404 10.90 -2.43 15.57
N LEU A 405 10.19 -1.47 14.97
CA LEU A 405 8.74 -1.30 15.16
C LEU A 405 7.91 -2.41 14.47
N SER A 406 8.42 -2.99 13.38
CA SER A 406 7.74 -4.10 12.71
C SER A 406 7.66 -5.37 13.56
N LEU A 407 8.61 -5.56 14.48
CA LEU A 407 8.65 -6.69 15.40
C LEU A 407 7.55 -6.61 16.48
N GLY A 408 6.84 -5.49 16.56
CA GLY A 408 5.72 -5.32 17.48
C GLY A 408 6.12 -5.45 18.95
N PRO A 409 5.19 -5.94 19.81
CA PRO A 409 5.48 -6.15 21.24
C PRO A 409 6.44 -7.32 21.49
N THR A 410 6.62 -8.23 20.53
CA THR A 410 7.51 -9.39 20.64
C THR A 410 8.90 -9.03 20.15
N VAL A 411 9.72 -8.43 21.00
CA VAL A 411 11.12 -8.11 20.68
C VAL A 411 11.99 -9.37 20.87
N TRP A 412 11.82 -10.38 20.05
CA TRP A 412 12.62 -11.61 20.06
C TRP A 412 14.10 -11.38 19.74
N PHE A 413 14.41 -10.23 19.18
CA PHE A 413 15.75 -9.88 18.74
C PHE A 413 16.73 -9.62 19.87
N VAL A 414 16.24 -9.31 21.06
CA VAL A 414 17.08 -8.62 22.02
C VAL A 414 16.88 -9.23 23.40
N SER A 415 17.16 -10.53 23.51
CA SER A 415 17.25 -11.19 24.82
C SER A 415 18.31 -10.54 25.74
N TRP A 416 19.24 -9.73 25.18
CA TRP A 416 20.27 -8.99 25.90
C TRP A 416 20.00 -7.48 26.03
N MET A 417 19.01 -6.92 25.33
CA MET A 417 18.63 -5.53 25.56
C MET A 417 17.71 -5.46 26.77
N PRO A 418 18.10 -4.79 27.84
CA PRO A 418 17.20 -4.62 28.98
C PRO A 418 15.97 -3.86 28.48
N VAL A 419 14.82 -4.53 28.50
CA VAL A 419 13.54 -3.87 28.32
C VAL A 419 13.37 -2.97 29.55
N VAL A 420 13.46 -1.66 29.37
CA VAL A 420 13.33 -0.71 30.46
C VAL A 420 11.93 -0.86 31.05
N GLY A 421 11.88 -1.35 32.31
CA GLY A 421 10.60 -1.55 33.01
C GLY A 421 9.74 -2.70 32.51
N GLY A 422 10.24 -3.61 31.66
CA GLY A 422 9.47 -4.76 31.15
C GLY A 422 8.52 -4.45 30.00
N THR A 423 8.47 -3.21 29.49
CA THR A 423 7.65 -2.78 28.36
C THR A 423 8.47 -2.61 27.08
N SER A 424 7.99 -3.14 25.97
CA SER A 424 8.65 -2.96 24.67
C SER A 424 8.49 -1.52 24.15
N PRO A 425 9.39 -1.02 23.28
CA PRO A 425 9.23 0.29 22.64
C PRO A 425 7.89 0.40 21.89
N TYR A 426 7.39 -0.69 21.33
CA TYR A 426 6.09 -0.73 20.64
C TYR A 426 4.93 -0.53 21.63
N GLU A 427 4.97 -1.20 22.81
CA GLU A 427 3.97 -1.03 23.86
C GLU A 427 3.96 0.38 24.43
N MET A 428 5.13 1.01 24.56
CA MET A 428 5.22 2.43 24.95
C MET A 428 4.51 3.33 23.93
N LEU A 429 4.67 3.07 22.63
CA LEU A 429 3.96 3.82 21.60
C LEU A 429 2.45 3.58 21.67
N GLN A 430 1.99 2.35 21.96
CA GLN A 430 0.57 2.07 22.17
C GLN A 430 -0.03 2.85 23.34
N GLN A 431 0.75 3.02 24.39
CA GLN A 431 0.31 3.73 25.60
C GLN A 431 0.30 5.25 25.42
N TYR A 432 1.34 5.82 24.77
CA TYR A 432 1.56 7.27 24.76
C TYR A 432 1.22 7.96 23.45
N VAL A 433 1.16 7.24 22.31
CA VAL A 433 0.88 7.84 21.01
C VAL A 433 -0.60 7.68 20.65
N PRO A 434 -1.35 8.78 20.55
CA PRO A 434 -2.79 8.72 20.26
C PRO A 434 -3.07 7.97 18.95
N GLY A 435 -3.97 7.00 18.99
CA GLY A 435 -4.37 6.19 17.84
C GLY A 435 -3.46 5.00 17.55
N PHE A 436 -2.24 4.94 18.12
CA PHE A 436 -1.31 3.84 17.87
C PHE A 436 -1.83 2.50 18.43
N ALA A 437 -2.60 2.53 19.52
CA ALA A 437 -3.25 1.34 20.10
C ALA A 437 -4.27 0.67 19.15
N LEU A 438 -4.76 1.37 18.12
CA LEU A 438 -5.69 0.82 17.13
C LEU A 438 -4.98 0.09 15.97
N ILE A 439 -3.66 0.15 15.92
CA ILE A 439 -2.84 -0.53 14.89
C ILE A 439 -2.74 -2.02 15.24
N ARG A 440 -3.25 -2.87 14.35
CA ARG A 440 -3.21 -4.32 14.55
C ARG A 440 -2.02 -5.02 13.88
N SER A 441 -1.34 -4.39 12.93
CA SER A 441 -0.42 -5.07 12.02
C SER A 441 0.96 -4.40 11.98
N PRO A 442 1.83 -4.67 12.98
CA PRO A 442 3.17 -4.12 13.03
C PRO A 442 4.03 -4.45 11.80
N PHE A 443 3.85 -5.65 11.20
CA PHE A 443 4.61 -6.07 10.02
C PHE A 443 4.55 -5.05 8.86
N ARG A 444 3.55 -4.18 8.82
CA ARG A 444 3.40 -3.14 7.78
C ARG A 444 4.56 -2.14 7.75
N PHE A 445 5.31 -2.00 8.85
CA PHE A 445 6.56 -1.23 8.84
C PHE A 445 7.61 -1.79 7.87
N ALA A 446 7.50 -3.05 7.42
CA ALA A 446 8.40 -3.66 6.44
C ALA A 446 8.47 -2.89 5.12
N MET A 447 7.41 -2.18 4.74
CA MET A 447 7.41 -1.26 3.59
C MET A 447 8.56 -0.25 3.68
N PHE A 448 8.74 0.35 4.84
CA PHE A 448 9.76 1.37 5.09
C PHE A 448 11.16 0.75 5.17
N VAL A 449 11.27 -0.48 5.68
CA VAL A 449 12.53 -1.24 5.66
C VAL A 449 12.96 -1.50 4.22
N GLN A 450 12.04 -2.01 3.38
CA GLN A 450 12.32 -2.29 1.97
C GLN A 450 12.67 -1.00 1.19
N LEU A 451 12.02 0.12 1.52
CA LEU A 451 12.31 1.42 0.91
C LEU A 451 13.74 1.89 1.27
N ALA A 452 14.14 1.75 2.54
CA ALA A 452 15.51 2.08 2.98
C ALA A 452 16.56 1.20 2.29
N VAL A 453 16.31 -0.11 2.19
CA VAL A 453 17.17 -1.05 1.45
C VAL A 453 17.26 -0.66 -0.03
N ALA A 454 16.17 -0.26 -0.65
CA ALA A 454 16.17 0.20 -2.04
C ALA A 454 17.06 1.44 -2.24
N TRP A 455 16.96 2.44 -1.37
CA TRP A 455 17.83 3.63 -1.43
C TRP A 455 19.30 3.30 -1.27
N LEU A 456 19.66 2.44 -0.31
CA LEU A 456 21.04 2.01 -0.10
C LEU A 456 21.57 1.15 -1.27
N SER A 457 20.71 0.39 -1.92
CA SER A 457 21.07 -0.33 -3.15
C SER A 457 21.42 0.64 -4.29
N VAL A 458 20.73 1.77 -4.39
CA VAL A 458 21.06 2.81 -5.39
C VAL A 458 22.42 3.47 -5.07
N GLU A 459 22.74 3.67 -3.80
CA GLU A 459 24.07 4.15 -3.39
C GLU A 459 25.18 3.18 -3.80
N PHE A 460 24.94 1.85 -3.70
CA PHE A 460 25.86 0.87 -4.23
C PHE A 460 26.03 0.98 -5.76
N LEU A 461 24.91 1.07 -6.49
CA LEU A 461 24.96 1.20 -7.95
C LEU A 461 25.75 2.44 -8.39
N ASP A 462 25.80 3.49 -7.57
CA ASP A 462 26.60 4.68 -7.85
C ASP A 462 28.11 4.42 -7.82
N LEU A 463 28.60 3.38 -7.11
CA LEU A 463 30.00 2.96 -7.20
C LEU A 463 30.37 2.44 -8.59
N LEU A 464 29.42 1.82 -9.27
CA LEU A 464 29.59 1.30 -10.62
C LEU A 464 29.43 2.36 -11.71
N ASN A 465 29.09 3.61 -11.30
CA ASN A 465 28.92 4.71 -12.23
C ASN A 465 30.29 5.23 -12.71
N PRO A 466 30.62 5.07 -14.01
CA PRO A 466 31.92 5.47 -14.51
C PRO A 466 32.18 6.97 -14.43
N LEU A 467 31.13 7.79 -14.42
CA LEU A 467 31.27 9.25 -14.31
C LEU A 467 31.67 9.70 -12.91
N ARG A 468 31.45 8.89 -11.90
CA ARG A 468 31.90 9.17 -10.53
C ARG A 468 33.41 9.26 -10.43
N TRP A 469 34.11 8.36 -11.11
CA TRP A 469 35.56 8.22 -11.06
C TRP A 469 36.29 9.21 -12.02
N ARG A 470 35.56 9.79 -12.97
CA ARG A 470 36.08 10.80 -13.89
C ARG A 470 36.07 12.23 -13.33
N ARG A 471 35.42 12.48 -12.20
CA ARG A 471 35.57 13.74 -11.50
C ARG A 471 36.96 13.78 -10.87
N SER A 472 37.94 14.25 -11.67
CA SER A 472 39.25 14.63 -11.17
C SER A 472 39.07 15.63 -10.02
N PRO A 473 39.88 15.56 -8.97
CA PRO A 473 39.96 16.67 -8.03
C PRO A 473 40.19 17.91 -8.88
N ALA A 474 39.40 18.93 -8.60
CA ALA A 474 39.38 20.19 -9.36
C ALA A 474 40.79 20.52 -9.89
N ASP A 475 40.91 20.68 -11.21
CA ASP A 475 42.07 21.35 -11.75
C ASP A 475 42.27 22.56 -10.83
N PRO A 476 43.43 22.72 -10.22
CA PRO A 476 43.70 23.90 -9.44
C PRO A 476 43.33 25.08 -10.35
N GLU A 477 42.41 25.93 -9.89
CA GLU A 477 42.08 27.16 -10.57
C GLU A 477 43.41 27.77 -11.03
N VAL A 478 43.69 27.63 -12.33
CA VAL A 478 44.78 28.38 -12.91
C VAL A 478 44.38 29.80 -12.61
N PRO A 479 45.11 30.52 -11.72
CA PRO A 479 44.74 31.89 -11.43
C PRO A 479 44.74 32.61 -12.78
N GLU A 480 43.59 33.19 -13.15
CA GLU A 480 43.55 34.16 -14.26
C GLU A 480 44.53 35.25 -13.92
N HIS A 481 45.77 35.03 -14.30
CA HIS A 481 46.70 36.12 -14.40
C HIS A 481 46.09 37.05 -15.48
N LYS A 482 45.47 38.14 -15.02
CA LYS A 482 45.27 39.33 -15.82
C LYS A 482 46.64 39.72 -16.41
N VAL A 483 46.95 39.15 -17.56
CA VAL A 483 48.06 39.61 -18.35
C VAL A 483 47.63 40.99 -18.88
N THR A 484 48.09 42.04 -18.20
CA THR A 484 48.15 43.36 -18.75
C THR A 484 49.01 43.26 -20.02
N PRO A 485 48.55 43.76 -21.19
CA PRO A 485 49.39 43.73 -22.39
C PRO A 485 50.54 44.72 -22.21
N THR A 486 51.67 44.18 -21.76
CA THR A 486 52.93 44.85 -21.89
C THR A 486 53.52 44.43 -23.22
N GLU A 487 53.77 45.38 -24.11
CA GLU A 487 54.44 45.18 -25.37
C GLU A 487 55.70 44.34 -25.15
N ILE A 488 55.70 43.10 -25.64
CA ILE A 488 56.91 42.29 -25.74
C ILE A 488 57.48 42.45 -27.14
N ASP A 489 58.63 43.00 -27.16
CA ASP A 489 59.47 43.12 -28.34
C ASP A 489 59.83 41.74 -28.87
N ILE A 490 59.35 41.43 -30.10
CA ILE A 490 59.58 40.12 -30.73
C ILE A 490 60.83 40.28 -31.63
N SER A 491 61.99 40.04 -31.02
CA SER A 491 63.17 39.72 -31.80
C SER A 491 63.80 38.42 -31.27
N GLU A 492 63.91 37.52 -32.22
CA GLU A 492 64.80 36.36 -32.28
C GLU A 492 64.29 34.96 -31.73
N THR A 493 64.38 34.10 -32.76
CA THR A 493 64.46 32.65 -32.72
C THR A 493 63.16 31.87 -32.22
N ALA A 494 62.23 31.69 -33.18
CA ALA A 494 61.21 30.68 -33.09
C ALA A 494 61.88 29.30 -33.14
N PRO A 495 61.57 28.36 -32.15
CA PRO A 495 61.95 26.97 -32.27
C PRO A 495 61.29 26.34 -33.51
N PRO A 496 61.90 25.34 -34.13
CA PRO A 496 61.34 24.69 -35.32
C PRO A 496 59.91 24.18 -35.06
N PRO A 497 59.03 24.28 -36.03
CA PRO A 497 57.63 23.86 -35.86
C PRO A 497 57.59 22.38 -35.48
N ILE A 498 57.07 22.09 -34.28
CA ILE A 498 56.81 20.73 -33.85
C ILE A 498 55.78 20.17 -34.84
N HIS A 499 56.11 19.09 -35.49
CA HIS A 499 55.25 18.46 -36.49
C HIS A 499 53.90 18.13 -35.84
N PRO A 500 52.74 18.51 -36.38
CA PRO A 500 51.44 18.30 -35.77
C PRO A 500 51.14 16.82 -35.44
N ALA A 501 51.81 15.88 -36.14
CA ALA A 501 51.68 14.45 -35.91
C ALA A 501 52.24 13.97 -34.56
N LEU A 502 53.11 14.77 -33.86
CA LEU A 502 53.66 14.45 -32.55
C LEU A 502 52.79 14.90 -31.40
N LEU A 503 51.74 15.69 -31.67
CA LEU A 503 50.80 16.21 -30.69
C LEU A 503 49.47 15.44 -30.62
N LEU A 504 49.30 14.45 -31.52
CA LEU A 504 48.11 13.58 -31.43
C LEU A 504 48.32 12.59 -30.30
N PRO A 505 47.42 12.52 -29.28
CA PRO A 505 47.46 11.44 -28.32
C PRO A 505 47.35 10.12 -29.10
N PRO A 506 48.06 9.03 -28.65
CA PRO A 506 47.99 7.75 -29.31
C PRO A 506 46.52 7.33 -29.43
N GLU A 507 46.13 6.90 -30.64
CA GLU A 507 44.76 6.38 -30.86
C GLU A 507 44.50 5.28 -29.82
N PRO A 508 43.40 5.36 -29.13
CA PRO A 508 43.08 4.36 -28.11
C PRO A 508 42.92 3.00 -28.78
N TRP A 509 43.68 1.99 -28.30
CA TRP A 509 43.71 0.62 -28.81
C TRP A 509 42.33 -0.04 -28.85
N ILE A 510 41.35 0.53 -28.12
CA ILE A 510 39.95 0.07 -28.05
C ILE A 510 39.06 1.20 -28.56
N HIS A 511 38.18 0.85 -29.51
CA HIS A 511 37.21 1.81 -30.07
C HIS A 511 36.45 2.54 -28.94
N PRO A 512 36.26 3.86 -28.98
CA PRO A 512 35.65 4.65 -27.90
C PRO A 512 34.27 4.11 -27.44
N GLU A 513 33.49 3.56 -28.37
CA GLU A 513 32.19 2.96 -28.04
C GLU A 513 32.32 1.66 -27.25
N ILE A 514 33.28 0.80 -27.60
CA ILE A 514 33.55 -0.44 -26.85
C ILE A 514 33.99 -0.07 -25.43
N MET A 515 34.84 0.94 -25.28
CA MET A 515 35.27 1.44 -23.97
C MET A 515 34.07 1.94 -23.14
N ARG A 516 33.10 2.61 -23.77
CA ARG A 516 31.85 3.01 -23.10
C ARG A 516 31.06 1.79 -22.61
N TRP A 517 30.87 0.78 -23.45
CA TRP A 517 30.18 -0.45 -23.06
C TRP A 517 30.87 -1.17 -21.90
N ILE A 518 32.18 -1.26 -21.90
CA ILE A 518 32.96 -1.85 -20.79
C ILE A 518 32.74 -1.04 -19.50
N GLN A 519 32.68 0.26 -19.57
CA GLN A 519 32.51 1.15 -18.41
C GLN A 519 31.08 1.13 -17.83
N TRP A 520 30.04 1.06 -18.67
CA TRP A 520 28.64 1.07 -18.24
C TRP A 520 28.06 -0.33 -18.05
N GLY A 521 28.67 -1.35 -18.64
CA GLY A 521 28.18 -2.74 -18.61
C GLY A 521 27.89 -3.26 -17.21
N PRO A 522 28.83 -3.17 -16.26
CA PRO A 522 28.60 -3.64 -14.88
C PRO A 522 27.42 -2.95 -14.22
N LEU A 523 27.27 -1.63 -14.39
CA LEU A 523 26.15 -0.87 -13.84
C LEU A 523 24.80 -1.34 -14.41
N VAL A 524 24.72 -1.53 -15.74
CA VAL A 524 23.50 -2.00 -16.40
C VAL A 524 23.17 -3.43 -15.97
N VAL A 525 24.14 -4.32 -15.95
CA VAL A 525 23.95 -5.73 -15.57
C VAL A 525 23.46 -5.84 -14.12
N VAL A 526 24.13 -5.17 -13.17
CA VAL A 526 23.73 -5.23 -11.77
C VAL A 526 22.37 -4.56 -11.54
N SER A 527 22.09 -3.45 -12.24
CA SER A 527 20.76 -2.81 -12.17
C SER A 527 19.64 -3.73 -12.67
N LEU A 528 19.89 -4.48 -13.74
CA LEU A 528 18.97 -5.48 -14.25
C LEU A 528 18.79 -6.64 -13.27
N LEU A 529 19.89 -7.20 -12.73
CA LEU A 529 19.83 -8.28 -11.76
C LEU A 529 19.03 -7.89 -10.51
N VAL A 530 19.29 -6.70 -9.93
CA VAL A 530 18.58 -6.17 -8.78
C VAL A 530 17.08 -5.96 -9.07
N THR A 531 16.73 -5.61 -10.32
CA THR A 531 15.34 -5.41 -10.72
C THR A 531 14.65 -6.76 -10.99
N ILE A 532 15.31 -7.66 -11.70
CA ILE A 532 14.75 -8.98 -12.07
C ILE A 532 14.56 -9.86 -10.81
N GLU A 533 15.46 -9.77 -9.83
CA GLU A 533 15.36 -10.53 -8.57
C GLU A 533 13.99 -10.37 -7.91
N VAL A 534 13.41 -9.18 -7.99
CA VAL A 534 12.15 -8.84 -7.32
C VAL A 534 11.03 -8.51 -8.31
N TRP A 535 11.23 -8.83 -9.59
CA TRP A 535 10.18 -8.64 -10.58
C TRP A 535 8.94 -9.45 -10.16
N PRO A 536 7.75 -8.82 -10.09
CA PRO A 536 6.55 -9.52 -9.65
C PRO A 536 6.20 -10.64 -10.63
N PRO A 537 5.75 -11.80 -10.13
CA PRO A 537 5.26 -12.88 -10.97
C PRO A 537 3.89 -12.51 -11.55
N ARG A 538 3.35 -13.41 -12.33
CA ARG A 538 1.96 -13.33 -12.77
C ARG A 538 1.05 -13.08 -11.57
N GLN A 539 0.28 -12.00 -11.64
CA GLN A 539 -0.62 -11.61 -10.55
C GLN A 539 -1.80 -12.59 -10.43
N SER A 540 -2.12 -12.95 -9.19
CA SER A 540 -3.40 -13.57 -8.88
C SER A 540 -4.50 -12.52 -9.04
N ILE A 541 -5.54 -12.85 -9.79
CA ILE A 541 -6.65 -11.94 -10.06
C ILE A 541 -7.98 -12.60 -9.69
N TYR A 542 -8.90 -11.79 -9.21
CA TYR A 542 -10.29 -12.17 -8.98
C TYR A 542 -11.15 -11.56 -10.09
N SER A 543 -11.85 -12.44 -10.82
CA SER A 543 -12.77 -12.00 -11.88
C SER A 543 -14.13 -11.64 -11.29
N ILE A 544 -14.57 -10.42 -11.52
CA ILE A 544 -15.87 -9.93 -11.08
C ILE A 544 -16.83 -10.04 -12.25
N PRO A 545 -18.07 -10.50 -12.02
CA PRO A 545 -19.09 -10.49 -13.07
C PRO A 545 -19.22 -9.09 -13.68
N SER A 546 -19.18 -9.02 -15.01
CA SER A 546 -19.29 -7.74 -15.73
C SER A 546 -20.66 -7.09 -15.50
N THR A 547 -20.78 -5.80 -15.80
CA THR A 547 -22.06 -5.08 -15.71
C THR A 547 -23.19 -5.71 -16.57
N ALA A 548 -22.84 -6.47 -17.62
CA ALA A 548 -23.78 -7.26 -18.40
C ALA A 548 -24.32 -8.50 -17.66
N GLY A 549 -23.65 -8.90 -16.58
CA GLY A 549 -24.02 -10.03 -15.72
C GLY A 549 -24.53 -9.59 -14.34
N VAL A 550 -25.16 -8.42 -14.23
CA VAL A 550 -25.79 -8.00 -12.96
C VAL A 550 -26.93 -8.97 -12.64
N PRO A 551 -26.93 -9.59 -11.46
CA PRO A 551 -27.96 -10.55 -11.07
C PRO A 551 -29.37 -9.95 -11.08
N ALA A 552 -30.36 -10.75 -11.42
CA ALA A 552 -31.75 -10.32 -11.52
C ALA A 552 -32.29 -9.80 -10.18
N TRP A 553 -31.86 -10.39 -9.06
CA TRP A 553 -32.24 -9.95 -7.72
C TRP A 553 -31.81 -8.52 -7.40
N VAL A 554 -30.65 -8.08 -7.93
CA VAL A 554 -30.14 -6.72 -7.74
C VAL A 554 -31.00 -5.70 -8.47
N HIS A 555 -31.40 -6.04 -9.72
CA HIS A 555 -32.33 -5.21 -10.49
C HIS A 555 -33.68 -5.12 -9.80
N TRP A 556 -34.19 -6.26 -9.34
CA TRP A 556 -35.47 -6.31 -8.66
C TRP A 556 -35.50 -5.40 -7.41
N LEU A 557 -34.50 -5.52 -6.53
CA LEU A 557 -34.40 -4.65 -5.33
C LEU A 557 -34.31 -3.17 -5.72
N ARG A 558 -33.55 -2.84 -6.75
CA ARG A 558 -33.41 -1.47 -7.20
C ARG A 558 -34.74 -0.86 -7.69
N GLU A 559 -35.58 -1.63 -8.36
CA GLU A 559 -36.79 -1.17 -9.02
C GLU A 559 -38.03 -1.26 -8.11
N ASN A 560 -38.08 -2.25 -7.21
CA ASN A 560 -39.29 -2.58 -6.45
C ASN A 560 -39.21 -2.27 -4.95
N SER A 561 -38.13 -1.65 -4.45
CA SER A 561 -38.01 -1.28 -3.05
C SER A 561 -37.73 0.22 -2.87
N ALA A 562 -38.09 0.78 -1.71
CA ALA A 562 -37.81 2.17 -1.36
C ALA A 562 -36.31 2.35 -0.99
N PRO A 563 -35.76 3.57 -1.13
CA PRO A 563 -34.34 3.84 -0.78
C PRO A 563 -33.95 3.45 0.63
N ASP A 564 -34.85 3.56 1.59
CA ASP A 564 -34.60 3.29 3.01
C ASP A 564 -34.96 1.85 3.43
N ASP A 565 -35.47 1.03 2.50
CA ASP A 565 -35.81 -0.36 2.79
C ASP A 565 -34.53 -1.17 3.04
N ALA A 566 -34.33 -1.59 4.29
CA ALA A 566 -33.15 -2.35 4.66
C ALA A 566 -33.24 -3.79 4.23
N VAL A 567 -32.07 -4.33 3.84
CA VAL A 567 -31.90 -5.69 3.31
C VAL A 567 -30.94 -6.47 4.21
N VAL A 568 -31.28 -7.71 4.50
CA VAL A 568 -30.36 -8.69 5.08
C VAL A 568 -30.11 -9.80 4.08
N CYS A 569 -28.86 -10.22 3.95
CA CYS A 569 -28.45 -11.32 3.10
C CYS A 569 -27.98 -12.51 3.95
N LEU A 570 -28.45 -13.69 3.65
CA LEU A 570 -28.06 -14.93 4.34
C LEU A 570 -27.36 -15.90 3.35
N PRO A 571 -26.34 -16.64 3.82
CA PRO A 571 -25.87 -16.80 5.22
C PRO A 571 -25.06 -15.62 5.76
N PHE A 572 -25.08 -15.46 7.08
CA PHE A 572 -24.14 -14.56 7.78
C PHE A 572 -22.75 -15.20 7.88
N PRO A 573 -21.67 -14.40 8.03
CA PRO A 573 -20.32 -14.92 8.24
C PRO A 573 -20.24 -15.70 9.55
N THR A 574 -19.72 -16.93 9.51
CA THR A 574 -19.68 -17.83 10.67
C THR A 574 -18.47 -17.61 11.57
N GLY A 575 -17.34 -17.12 11.03
CA GLY A 575 -16.10 -16.89 11.75
C GLY A 575 -15.72 -15.42 11.86
N TYR A 576 -14.48 -15.16 12.31
CA TYR A 576 -13.88 -13.82 12.42
C TYR A 576 -12.69 -13.62 11.49
N ASN A 577 -12.36 -14.63 10.67
CA ASN A 577 -11.29 -14.53 9.68
C ASN A 577 -11.75 -13.69 8.48
N VAL A 578 -10.81 -13.11 7.77
CA VAL A 578 -11.07 -12.30 6.55
C VAL A 578 -11.86 -13.11 5.53
N ARG A 579 -11.51 -14.37 5.32
CA ARG A 579 -12.17 -15.29 4.38
C ARG A 579 -13.66 -15.51 4.66
N ASP A 580 -14.07 -15.47 5.93
CA ASP A 580 -15.46 -15.73 6.33
C ASP A 580 -16.41 -14.63 5.83
N TYR A 581 -15.88 -13.48 5.41
CA TYR A 581 -16.62 -12.32 4.94
C TYR A 581 -16.60 -12.15 3.41
N GLU A 582 -16.05 -13.08 2.64
CA GLU A 582 -15.96 -12.94 1.18
C GLU A 582 -17.34 -12.71 0.56
N GLU A 583 -18.31 -13.54 0.94
CA GLU A 583 -19.66 -13.40 0.45
C GLU A 583 -20.32 -12.08 0.87
N THR A 584 -20.08 -11.65 2.11
CA THR A 584 -20.57 -10.36 2.60
C THR A 584 -20.03 -9.20 1.75
N THR A 585 -18.77 -9.24 1.35
CA THR A 585 -18.21 -8.19 0.49
C THR A 585 -18.72 -8.25 -0.95
N VAL A 586 -19.08 -9.42 -1.44
CA VAL A 586 -19.80 -9.56 -2.71
C VAL A 586 -21.18 -8.91 -2.62
N TRP A 587 -21.94 -9.10 -1.54
CA TRP A 587 -23.22 -8.41 -1.34
C TRP A 587 -23.03 -6.89 -1.20
N MET A 588 -21.99 -6.43 -0.49
CA MET A 588 -21.64 -5.00 -0.45
C MET A 588 -21.34 -4.46 -1.84
N TYR A 589 -20.62 -5.22 -2.67
CA TYR A 589 -20.38 -4.84 -4.06
C TYR A 589 -21.67 -4.68 -4.87
N TRP A 590 -22.62 -5.62 -4.75
CA TRP A 590 -23.94 -5.52 -5.39
C TRP A 590 -24.78 -4.40 -4.76
N GLY A 591 -24.61 -4.13 -3.46
CA GLY A 591 -25.19 -2.98 -2.75
C GLY A 591 -24.88 -1.63 -3.41
N THR A 592 -23.74 -1.52 -4.10
CA THR A 592 -23.41 -0.31 -4.88
C THR A 592 -24.35 -0.08 -6.07
N LEU A 593 -25.10 -1.09 -6.51
CA LEU A 593 -26.03 -1.04 -7.63
C LEU A 593 -27.48 -0.90 -7.19
N HIS A 594 -27.95 -1.74 -6.25
CA HIS A 594 -29.33 -1.62 -5.73
C HIS A 594 -29.50 -0.45 -4.75
N ARG A 595 -28.42 0.01 -4.09
CA ARG A 595 -28.38 1.18 -3.18
C ARG A 595 -29.28 1.09 -1.96
N ARG A 596 -29.64 -0.11 -1.53
CA ARG A 596 -30.41 -0.33 -0.31
C ARG A 596 -29.48 -0.53 0.88
N PRO A 597 -29.85 -0.04 2.08
CA PRO A 597 -29.06 -0.28 3.29
C PRO A 597 -28.94 -1.78 3.58
N LEU A 598 -27.74 -2.23 3.91
CA LEU A 598 -27.45 -3.62 4.26
C LEU A 598 -27.27 -3.73 5.78
N ILE A 599 -27.90 -4.73 6.40
CA ILE A 599 -27.60 -5.12 7.79
C ILE A 599 -26.24 -5.79 7.81
N ASN A 600 -25.91 -6.55 6.77
CA ASN A 600 -24.59 -7.11 6.55
C ASN A 600 -23.53 -6.02 6.37
N GLY A 601 -22.28 -6.37 6.71
CA GLY A 601 -21.16 -5.47 6.47
C GLY A 601 -19.82 -6.12 6.81
N TYR A 602 -18.78 -5.57 6.21
CA TYR A 602 -17.38 -5.89 6.52
C TYR A 602 -16.57 -4.61 6.63
N SER A 603 -15.77 -4.51 7.69
CA SER A 603 -14.93 -3.33 7.95
C SER A 603 -13.76 -3.67 8.89
N GLY A 604 -12.89 -2.70 9.16
CA GLY A 604 -11.78 -2.85 10.10
C GLY A 604 -12.21 -3.04 11.56
N PHE A 605 -13.39 -2.54 11.92
CA PHE A 605 -14.08 -2.76 13.19
C PHE A 605 -15.53 -3.12 12.90
N PHE A 606 -16.19 -3.74 13.89
CA PHE A 606 -17.59 -4.13 13.78
C PHE A 606 -18.41 -3.46 14.87
N PRO A 607 -19.62 -2.97 14.56
CA PRO A 607 -20.51 -2.42 15.59
C PRO A 607 -21.07 -3.54 16.48
N LYS A 608 -21.21 -3.23 17.77
CA LYS A 608 -21.70 -4.24 18.74
C LYS A 608 -23.03 -4.89 18.35
N PRO A 609 -24.06 -4.14 17.88
CA PRO A 609 -25.33 -4.78 17.46
C PRO A 609 -25.14 -5.84 16.37
N PHE A 610 -24.22 -5.59 15.41
CA PHE A 610 -23.89 -6.59 14.38
C PHE A 610 -23.17 -7.81 14.96
N VAL A 611 -22.23 -7.59 15.88
CA VAL A 611 -21.50 -8.70 16.55
C VAL A 611 -22.47 -9.55 17.35
N ASP A 612 -23.33 -8.94 18.16
CA ASP A 612 -24.33 -9.62 18.97
C ASP A 612 -25.30 -10.45 18.09
N LEU A 613 -25.76 -9.87 16.98
CA LEU A 613 -26.60 -10.57 16.00
C LEU A 613 -25.87 -11.75 15.37
N LYS A 614 -24.62 -11.50 14.91
CA LYS A 614 -23.80 -12.55 14.30
C LYS A 614 -23.57 -13.72 15.27
N GLU A 615 -23.20 -13.43 16.52
CA GLU A 615 -22.97 -14.47 17.54
C GLU A 615 -24.22 -15.30 17.79
N LYS A 616 -25.38 -14.68 17.91
CA LYS A 616 -26.64 -15.37 18.06
C LYS A 616 -26.94 -16.26 16.85
N LEU A 617 -26.78 -15.73 15.64
CA LEU A 617 -26.92 -16.50 14.41
C LEU A 617 -25.90 -17.65 14.31
N THR A 618 -24.68 -17.47 14.77
CA THR A 618 -23.62 -18.50 14.74
C THR A 618 -23.83 -19.60 15.79
N GLN A 619 -24.38 -19.30 16.96
CA GLN A 619 -24.71 -20.32 17.96
C GLN A 619 -25.66 -21.39 17.42
N PHE A 620 -26.49 -21.02 16.49
CA PHE A 620 -27.34 -21.95 15.76
C PHE A 620 -26.57 -22.78 14.72
N TYR A 621 -25.38 -22.38 14.29
CA TYR A 621 -24.58 -23.08 13.31
C TYR A 621 -23.63 -24.12 13.91
N ARG A 622 -23.58 -24.25 15.23
CA ARG A 622 -22.85 -25.32 15.92
C ARG A 622 -23.82 -26.32 16.50
N PRO A 623 -23.90 -27.56 15.97
CA PRO A 623 -24.58 -28.64 16.68
C PRO A 623 -23.93 -28.83 18.05
N GLU A 624 -24.69 -28.84 19.10
CA GLU A 624 -24.22 -29.25 20.43
C GLU A 624 -23.50 -30.59 20.31
N GLY A 625 -22.25 -30.65 20.72
CA GLY A 625 -21.47 -31.90 20.78
C GLY A 625 -20.50 -32.17 19.64
N THR A 626 -20.34 -31.30 18.65
CA THR A 626 -19.28 -31.45 17.63
C THR A 626 -18.00 -30.77 18.07
N THR A 627 -17.00 -31.55 18.45
CA THR A 627 -15.60 -31.16 18.49
C THR A 627 -15.14 -30.82 17.08
N ALA A 628 -14.75 -29.62 16.90
CA ALA A 628 -13.84 -28.94 15.92
C ALA A 628 -13.65 -29.44 14.47
N ALA A 629 -14.29 -30.47 13.99
CA ALA A 629 -14.17 -30.98 12.64
C ALA A 629 -15.49 -30.80 11.89
N GLU A 630 -15.49 -29.89 10.93
CA GLU A 630 -16.51 -29.51 9.96
C GLU A 630 -17.85 -29.01 10.51
N PRO A 631 -18.20 -27.74 10.26
CA PRO A 631 -19.56 -27.29 10.48
C PRO A 631 -20.43 -27.93 9.40
N GLN A 632 -21.07 -29.04 9.73
CA GLN A 632 -22.23 -29.46 8.93
C GLN A 632 -23.28 -28.38 9.11
N LEU A 633 -23.56 -27.66 8.03
CA LEU A 633 -24.69 -26.76 7.88
C LEU A 633 -25.99 -27.55 8.10
N LYS A 634 -26.35 -27.85 9.35
CA LYS A 634 -27.69 -28.30 9.68
C LYS A 634 -28.57 -27.07 9.82
N MET A 635 -29.59 -27.05 9.04
CA MET A 635 -30.61 -26.02 8.95
C MET A 635 -31.22 -25.69 10.32
N TYR A 636 -31.54 -24.43 10.45
CA TYR A 636 -32.12 -23.83 11.63
C TYR A 636 -33.57 -24.12 11.76
N PRO A 637 -34.04 -24.28 12.97
CA PRO A 637 -35.41 -23.93 13.27
C PRO A 637 -35.55 -22.39 13.09
N TRP A 638 -36.35 -21.96 12.15
CA TRP A 638 -36.71 -20.56 11.90
C TRP A 638 -37.51 -19.92 13.05
N ASP A 639 -37.91 -20.69 14.07
CA ASP A 639 -38.48 -20.25 15.33
C ASP A 639 -37.45 -19.75 16.34
N SER A 640 -36.19 -19.75 15.92
CA SER A 640 -35.07 -19.34 16.73
C SER A 640 -35.22 -17.90 17.30
N PRO A 641 -34.81 -17.70 18.57
CA PRO A 641 -34.74 -16.38 19.18
C PRO A 641 -33.91 -15.39 18.36
N ALA A 642 -32.88 -15.83 17.63
CA ALA A 642 -32.03 -14.96 16.82
C ALA A 642 -32.75 -14.35 15.62
N LEU A 643 -33.66 -15.08 14.98
CA LEU A 643 -34.48 -14.52 13.91
C LEU A 643 -35.52 -13.53 14.44
N LYS A 644 -35.97 -13.71 15.69
CA LYS A 644 -36.78 -12.70 16.36
C LYS A 644 -36.02 -11.41 16.62
N ASP A 645 -34.72 -11.49 16.81
CA ASP A 645 -33.86 -10.31 16.97
C ASP A 645 -33.69 -9.54 15.67
N LEU A 646 -33.82 -10.15 14.50
CA LEU A 646 -33.90 -9.44 13.22
C LEU A 646 -35.05 -8.42 13.17
N ASN A 647 -36.14 -8.66 13.91
CA ASN A 647 -37.27 -7.72 14.02
C ASN A 647 -36.91 -6.44 14.79
N GLN A 648 -35.80 -6.39 15.49
CA GLN A 648 -35.31 -5.17 16.14
C GLN A 648 -34.65 -4.21 15.13
N PHE A 649 -34.33 -4.71 13.96
CA PHE A 649 -33.79 -3.90 12.87
C PHE A 649 -34.95 -3.42 11.98
N PRO A 650 -34.87 -2.23 11.38
CA PRO A 650 -35.84 -1.74 10.41
C PRO A 650 -35.65 -2.49 9.08
N LEU A 651 -35.95 -3.79 9.09
CA LEU A 651 -35.73 -4.72 8.00
C LEU A 651 -36.98 -4.85 7.14
N LYS A 652 -36.80 -4.81 5.81
CA LYS A 652 -37.89 -4.99 4.87
C LYS A 652 -37.72 -6.23 4.00
N TYR A 653 -36.50 -6.51 3.54
CA TYR A 653 -36.22 -7.60 2.63
C TYR A 653 -35.18 -8.57 3.17
N LEU A 654 -35.37 -9.85 2.85
CA LEU A 654 -34.44 -10.93 3.11
C LEU A 654 -34.02 -11.57 1.80
N VAL A 655 -32.72 -11.64 1.54
CA VAL A 655 -32.11 -12.34 0.39
C VAL A 655 -31.44 -13.61 0.92
N VAL A 656 -31.85 -14.76 0.42
CA VAL A 656 -31.39 -16.06 0.92
C VAL A 656 -30.80 -16.90 -0.18
N LYS A 657 -29.61 -17.46 0.03
CA LYS A 657 -29.06 -18.49 -0.85
C LYS A 657 -29.84 -19.79 -0.66
N ARG A 658 -30.26 -20.42 -1.75
CA ARG A 658 -30.94 -21.73 -1.72
C ARG A 658 -30.09 -22.85 -1.18
N SER A 659 -28.75 -22.73 -1.30
CA SER A 659 -27.83 -23.66 -0.64
C SER A 659 -27.86 -23.56 0.88
N PHE A 660 -28.34 -22.44 1.41
CA PHE A 660 -28.48 -22.20 2.85
C PHE A 660 -29.87 -22.58 3.37
N ALA A 661 -30.95 -22.17 2.70
CA ALA A 661 -32.31 -22.50 3.07
C ALA A 661 -33.20 -22.56 1.83
N THR A 662 -34.08 -23.59 1.78
CA THR A 662 -35.08 -23.75 0.72
C THR A 662 -36.34 -22.93 1.04
N ARG A 663 -37.22 -22.76 0.03
CA ARG A 663 -38.51 -22.09 0.24
C ARG A 663 -39.34 -22.73 1.33
N ASP A 664 -39.39 -24.06 1.37
CA ASP A 664 -40.20 -24.79 2.33
C ASP A 664 -39.72 -24.54 3.76
N ASP A 665 -38.42 -24.35 3.95
CA ASP A 665 -37.83 -24.05 5.26
C ASP A 665 -38.25 -22.68 5.77
N VAL A 666 -38.32 -21.68 4.88
CA VAL A 666 -38.71 -20.29 5.23
C VAL A 666 -40.21 -20.18 5.55
N TRP A 667 -41.06 -20.97 4.88
CA TRP A 667 -42.52 -20.93 5.06
C TRP A 667 -43.01 -21.58 6.34
N GLN A 668 -42.30 -22.58 6.88
CA GLN A 668 -42.79 -23.37 7.99
C GLN A 668 -42.76 -22.68 9.37
N HIS A 669 -42.09 -21.54 9.47
CA HIS A 669 -41.84 -20.87 10.76
C HIS A 669 -42.21 -19.39 10.75
N PRO A 670 -43.50 -19.02 10.92
CA PRO A 670 -43.89 -17.63 10.98
C PRO A 670 -43.34 -16.93 12.23
N LEU A 671 -42.85 -15.73 12.08
CA LEU A 671 -42.53 -14.85 13.19
C LEU A 671 -43.86 -14.43 13.87
N THR A 672 -43.85 -14.20 15.19
CA THR A 672 -45.09 -13.92 15.95
C THR A 672 -45.82 -12.64 15.54
N LYS A 673 -45.15 -11.69 14.92
CA LYS A 673 -45.74 -10.38 14.48
C LYS A 673 -45.57 -10.14 12.98
N PHE A 674 -44.77 -10.92 12.31
CA PHE A 674 -44.43 -10.76 10.91
C PHE A 674 -44.31 -12.12 10.25
N ARG A 675 -44.48 -12.15 8.94
CA ARG A 675 -44.20 -13.33 8.12
C ARG A 675 -43.31 -12.95 6.96
N TRP A 676 -42.49 -13.86 6.51
CA TRP A 676 -41.75 -13.76 5.27
C TRP A 676 -42.64 -14.18 4.10
N ALA A 677 -42.93 -13.25 3.22
CA ALA A 677 -43.61 -13.56 1.97
C ALA A 677 -42.56 -13.69 0.85
N TRP A 678 -42.55 -14.82 0.20
CA TRP A 678 -41.71 -14.98 -1.00
C TRP A 678 -42.18 -14.00 -2.09
N VAL A 679 -41.21 -13.32 -2.73
CA VAL A 679 -41.49 -12.30 -3.73
C VAL A 679 -40.99 -12.73 -5.09
N THR A 680 -39.71 -13.12 -5.18
CA THR A 680 -39.11 -13.53 -6.45
C THR A 680 -37.86 -14.38 -6.23
N SER A 681 -37.37 -14.99 -7.29
CA SER A 681 -36.18 -15.82 -7.33
C SER A 681 -35.25 -15.39 -8.46
N ASP A 682 -33.95 -15.48 -8.16
CA ASP A 682 -32.89 -15.40 -9.17
C ASP A 682 -32.34 -16.82 -9.41
N GLU A 683 -32.73 -17.45 -10.47
CA GLU A 683 -32.30 -18.82 -10.80
C GLU A 683 -30.81 -18.88 -11.13
N THR A 684 -30.26 -17.82 -11.72
CA THR A 684 -28.84 -17.76 -12.08
C THR A 684 -27.94 -17.69 -10.84
N SER A 685 -28.35 -16.88 -9.87
CA SER A 685 -27.61 -16.69 -8.62
C SER A 685 -28.03 -17.68 -7.52
N GLN A 686 -29.06 -18.51 -7.76
CA GLN A 686 -29.66 -19.41 -6.79
C GLN A 686 -30.07 -18.71 -5.48
N LEU A 687 -30.73 -17.53 -5.64
CA LEU A 687 -31.17 -16.69 -4.53
C LEU A 687 -32.70 -16.52 -4.58
N ASP A 688 -33.29 -16.47 -3.38
CA ASP A 688 -34.70 -16.13 -3.20
C ASP A 688 -34.83 -14.82 -2.39
N ILE A 689 -35.78 -13.97 -2.77
CA ILE A 689 -36.11 -12.71 -2.07
C ILE A 689 -37.45 -12.89 -1.36
N TYR A 690 -37.46 -12.48 -0.10
CA TYR A 690 -38.65 -12.43 0.74
C TYR A 690 -38.86 -11.02 1.24
N GLU A 691 -40.14 -10.62 1.38
CA GLU A 691 -40.57 -9.39 2.02
C GLU A 691 -41.13 -9.69 3.42
N LEU A 692 -40.77 -8.85 4.39
CA LEU A 692 -41.31 -8.92 5.75
C LEU A 692 -42.67 -8.22 5.81
N ILE A 693 -43.73 -8.96 5.99
CA ILE A 693 -45.10 -8.45 6.03
C ILE A 693 -45.63 -8.57 7.46
N PRO A 694 -46.27 -7.52 8.02
CA PRO A 694 -46.95 -7.66 9.31
C PRO A 694 -48.04 -8.72 9.24
N VAL A 695 -48.16 -9.52 10.28
CA VAL A 695 -49.27 -10.48 10.44
C VAL A 695 -50.43 -9.71 11.05
N ASP A 696 -51.54 -9.61 10.35
CA ASP A 696 -52.76 -9.04 10.91
C ASP A 696 -53.14 -9.83 12.17
N PRO A 697 -53.38 -9.16 13.31
CA PRO A 697 -53.73 -9.83 14.56
C PRO A 697 -55.10 -10.52 14.51
N GLU A 698 -55.86 -10.38 13.41
CA GLU A 698 -57.18 -10.95 13.21
C GLU A 698 -57.23 -12.12 12.18
N SER A 699 -56.08 -12.56 11.60
CA SER A 699 -56.03 -13.64 10.63
C SER A 699 -55.54 -14.99 11.27
#